data_230700670c75f7da129682aaa7a2c588
#
_entry.id   230700670c75f7da129682aaa7a2c588
#
_cell.length_a   1.000
_cell.length_b   1.000
_cell.length_c   1.000
_cell.angle_alpha   90.00
_cell.angle_beta   90.00
_cell.angle_gamma   90.00
#
_symmetry.space_group_name_H-M   'P 1'
#
loop_
_entity.id
_entity.type
_entity.pdbx_description
1 polymer ?
#
loop_
_entity_poly.entity_id
_entity_poly.type
_entity_poly.pdbx_seq_one_letter_code
_entity_poly.pdbx_strand_id
1 'polypeptide(L)'
;MGHDMRNRLSAAGMLVTLGIIYGDIGTSPLYVMKAIMGEREITEQLVLGGVSCVFWALTIQTTLKYIILTLRADNHGEGGIFSLYALVRRYARTVYIPATVGAACLLADGIITPPISVSSAIEGLGGVRGLEEVIVPGGNLTVGIVIAIISGLFIIQRFGTKVVGTVFGPVMLVWFSMLLVLGAAQVAHFPTVLKCVNPVYAYELLTEYPSGFWLLGAVVLCTTGAEALYNDLGHCGRRNIQTSWIFVKTALVLNYMGQGAWILNSGLTTLDGANPFYAVMPGWFLVTGIIIATFATIIASQAVITGSFTLISEAITMNFWPRVRIKFPSDVRGQIYIPSVNIILWAGCTGIMLAFRESAEMEAIYGLFIIVAMGMTTNLMFLWLRFVRKWSLVAVVGTLSVFAALELAFFVSNSVKLQGRFSFLLVVLGLLALMIIWYRARRITNRYLDFQYLYDYFPAINDLSRDKEVPKFATHLVYLTKANSPRNVERKILDSILRRRPKRADIYWFLHVNWTDDPFTMNYRVTELAHDKVIRVDFDLGFRIQPRMNMLFKRVVQEMVENKEIDFSSKYESLKKHDFAADIRYVLMERFLSVENELSVQDDLLLDTYFFVKRFALSDQTAFGLDQTDTVVEYVPLMIGEQKKLPLKRTGPASKPSAPEQ
;
A
#
# COMPACT_ATOMS: atom_id res chain seq x y z
N MET A 1 -22.49 -8.75 -11.29
CA MET A 1 -22.09 -10.02 -11.93
C MET A 1 -20.58 -10.35 -11.84
N GLY A 2 -19.67 -9.39 -11.68
CA GLY A 2 -18.22 -9.67 -11.64
C GLY A 2 -17.65 -10.26 -10.33
N HIS A 3 -18.34 -10.10 -9.22
CA HIS A 3 -17.84 -10.50 -7.88
C HIS A 3 -17.99 -12.00 -7.61
N ASP A 4 -19.04 -12.61 -8.11
CA ASP A 4 -19.35 -14.03 -7.86
C ASP A 4 -18.47 -14.99 -8.68
N MET A 5 -17.95 -14.54 -9.84
CA MET A 5 -17.05 -15.35 -10.67
C MET A 5 -15.63 -15.49 -10.12
N ARG A 6 -15.13 -14.48 -9.37
CA ARG A 6 -13.76 -14.49 -8.80
C ARG A 6 -13.61 -15.42 -7.59
N ASN A 7 -14.69 -15.67 -6.87
CA ASN A 7 -14.66 -16.54 -5.68
C ASN A 7 -14.93 -18.02 -6.02
N ARG A 8 -15.02 -18.36 -7.32
CA ARG A 8 -15.16 -19.76 -7.76
C ARG A 8 -13.80 -20.43 -7.73
N LEU A 9 -13.75 -21.58 -7.09
CA LEU A 9 -12.59 -22.46 -7.11
C LEU A 9 -12.33 -22.94 -8.54
N SER A 10 -11.11 -22.70 -9.05
CA SER A 10 -10.70 -23.19 -10.37
C SER A 10 -9.20 -23.53 -10.39
N ALA A 11 -8.82 -24.51 -11.20
CA ALA A 11 -7.42 -24.89 -11.36
C ALA A 11 -6.56 -23.72 -11.89
N ALA A 12 -7.09 -22.95 -12.84
CA ALA A 12 -6.43 -21.74 -13.34
C ALA A 12 -6.30 -20.67 -12.25
N GLY A 13 -7.35 -20.47 -11.42
CA GLY A 13 -7.29 -19.53 -10.29
C GLY A 13 -6.26 -19.95 -9.24
N MET A 14 -6.14 -21.24 -8.94
CA MET A 14 -5.12 -21.76 -8.03
C MET A 14 -3.71 -21.56 -8.58
N LEU A 15 -3.51 -21.81 -9.89
CA LEU A 15 -2.22 -21.62 -10.54
C LEU A 15 -1.80 -20.15 -10.54
N VAL A 16 -2.72 -19.22 -10.82
CA VAL A 16 -2.50 -17.77 -10.72
C VAL A 16 -2.14 -17.37 -9.28
N THR A 17 -2.85 -17.95 -8.29
CA THR A 17 -2.59 -17.71 -6.87
C THR A 17 -1.17 -18.15 -6.48
N LEU A 18 -0.69 -19.30 -6.98
CA LEU A 18 0.68 -19.76 -6.74
C LEU A 18 1.72 -18.74 -7.21
N GLY A 19 1.50 -18.13 -8.37
CA GLY A 19 2.44 -17.18 -8.96
C GLY A 19 2.42 -15.79 -8.32
N ILE A 20 1.27 -15.33 -7.82
CA ILE A 20 1.13 -13.96 -7.33
C ILE A 20 1.39 -13.86 -5.82
N ILE A 21 0.86 -14.80 -5.03
CA ILE A 21 0.77 -14.63 -3.57
C ILE A 21 1.90 -15.33 -2.83
N TYR A 22 2.27 -16.55 -3.25
CA TYR A 22 3.17 -17.40 -2.45
C TYR A 22 4.65 -17.22 -2.79
N GLY A 23 5.02 -16.17 -3.53
CA GLY A 23 6.41 -15.91 -3.90
C GLY A 23 7.30 -15.73 -2.67
N ASP A 24 6.97 -14.78 -1.83
CA ASP A 24 7.78 -14.41 -0.67
C ASP A 24 7.84 -15.52 0.38
N ILE A 25 6.70 -16.05 0.83
CA ILE A 25 6.67 -17.17 1.79
C ILE A 25 7.32 -18.44 1.21
N GLY A 26 7.28 -18.59 -0.12
CA GLY A 26 7.87 -19.73 -0.82
C GLY A 26 9.40 -19.70 -0.89
N THR A 27 10.01 -18.52 -0.83
CA THR A 27 11.47 -18.35 -0.89
C THR A 27 12.14 -18.39 0.48
N SER A 28 11.38 -18.32 1.58
CA SER A 28 11.90 -18.40 2.96
C SER A 28 12.73 -19.66 3.25
N PRO A 29 12.47 -20.87 2.67
CA PRO A 29 13.33 -22.04 2.87
C PRO A 29 14.79 -21.86 2.46
N LEU A 30 15.09 -20.89 1.58
CA LEU A 30 16.46 -20.60 1.14
C LEU A 30 17.39 -20.16 2.28
N TYR A 31 16.84 -19.57 3.34
CA TYR A 31 17.64 -18.93 4.39
C TYR A 31 17.22 -19.27 5.84
N VAL A 32 15.98 -19.64 6.09
CA VAL A 32 15.45 -19.79 7.46
C VAL A 32 16.21 -20.83 8.28
N MET A 33 16.44 -22.03 7.75
CA MET A 33 17.16 -23.07 8.50
C MET A 33 18.63 -22.68 8.73
N LYS A 34 19.29 -22.05 7.76
CA LYS A 34 20.62 -21.48 7.93
C LYS A 34 20.64 -20.44 9.06
N ALA A 35 19.64 -19.54 9.11
CA ALA A 35 19.53 -18.52 10.14
C ALA A 35 19.26 -19.10 11.55
N ILE A 36 18.50 -20.21 11.65
CA ILE A 36 18.23 -20.88 12.93
C ILE A 36 19.49 -21.57 13.46
N MET A 37 20.19 -22.31 12.60
CA MET A 37 21.40 -23.03 12.98
C MET A 37 22.54 -22.07 13.28
N GLY A 38 22.79 -21.10 12.38
CA GLY A 38 23.94 -20.19 12.46
C GLY A 38 25.26 -20.96 12.54
N GLU A 39 26.14 -20.52 13.41
CA GLU A 39 27.43 -21.17 13.71
C GLU A 39 27.38 -22.05 14.98
N ARG A 40 26.19 -22.45 15.41
CA ARG A 40 25.98 -23.24 16.63
C ARG A 40 26.30 -24.69 16.39
N GLU A 41 26.71 -25.38 17.49
CA GLU A 41 26.84 -26.83 17.48
C GLU A 41 25.51 -27.51 17.14
N ILE A 42 25.55 -28.42 16.17
CA ILE A 42 24.38 -29.19 15.72
C ILE A 42 24.03 -30.24 16.78
N THR A 43 22.90 -30.04 17.43
CA THR A 43 22.32 -31.00 18.37
C THR A 43 20.94 -31.43 17.93
N GLU A 44 20.51 -32.64 18.30
CA GLU A 44 19.15 -33.12 17.99
C GLU A 44 18.10 -32.15 18.54
N GLN A 45 18.31 -31.60 19.74
CA GLN A 45 17.41 -30.62 20.37
C GLN A 45 17.30 -29.33 19.55
N LEU A 46 18.43 -28.80 19.05
CA LEU A 46 18.44 -27.58 18.24
C LEU A 46 17.70 -27.78 16.91
N VAL A 47 17.96 -28.90 16.22
CA VAL A 47 17.38 -29.16 14.90
C VAL A 47 15.89 -29.49 15.00
N LEU A 48 15.51 -30.47 15.84
CA LEU A 48 14.09 -30.84 16.00
C LEU A 48 13.27 -29.70 16.59
N GLY A 49 13.82 -28.98 17.57
CA GLY A 49 13.18 -27.80 18.15
C GLY A 49 13.02 -26.67 17.16
N GLY A 50 14.07 -26.37 16.36
CA GLY A 50 14.01 -25.35 15.31
C GLY A 50 12.95 -25.64 14.25
N VAL A 51 12.93 -26.86 13.71
CA VAL A 51 11.91 -27.29 12.74
C VAL A 51 10.51 -27.30 13.37
N SER A 52 10.39 -27.71 14.65
CA SER A 52 9.12 -27.66 15.40
C SER A 52 8.61 -26.22 15.54
N CYS A 53 9.47 -25.26 15.89
CA CYS A 53 9.12 -23.85 15.95
C CYS A 53 8.64 -23.32 14.59
N VAL A 54 9.30 -23.67 13.49
CA VAL A 54 8.89 -23.32 12.13
C VAL A 54 7.51 -23.91 11.80
N PHE A 55 7.29 -25.20 12.07
CA PHE A 55 6.01 -25.86 11.83
C PHE A 55 4.85 -25.17 12.58
N TRP A 56 5.04 -24.86 13.86
CA TRP A 56 4.00 -24.23 14.66
C TRP A 56 3.84 -22.75 14.35
N ALA A 57 4.90 -22.03 14.00
CA ALA A 57 4.81 -20.65 13.53
C ALA A 57 3.97 -20.56 12.23
N LEU A 58 4.25 -21.39 11.22
CA LEU A 58 3.45 -21.48 9.99
C LEU A 58 2.00 -21.90 10.28
N THR A 59 1.78 -22.77 11.27
CA THR A 59 0.44 -23.22 11.63
C THR A 59 -0.35 -22.12 12.33
N ILE A 60 0.21 -21.50 13.35
CA ILE A 60 -0.49 -20.50 14.17
C ILE A 60 -0.58 -19.18 13.42
N GLN A 61 0.56 -18.64 12.96
CA GLN A 61 0.60 -17.29 12.41
C GLN A 61 0.07 -17.25 10.98
N THR A 62 0.50 -18.15 10.08
CA THR A 62 0.04 -18.10 8.70
C THR A 62 -1.29 -18.79 8.52
N THR A 63 -1.45 -20.06 8.98
CA THR A 63 -2.68 -20.81 8.70
C THR A 63 -3.86 -20.30 9.53
N LEU A 64 -3.75 -20.29 10.87
CA LEU A 64 -4.89 -19.93 11.72
C LEU A 64 -5.20 -18.43 11.64
N LYS A 65 -4.19 -17.57 11.77
CA LYS A 65 -4.40 -16.13 11.76
C LYS A 65 -4.76 -15.61 10.36
N TYR A 66 -3.90 -15.83 9.34
CA TYR A 66 -4.13 -15.23 8.03
C TYR A 66 -5.14 -16.01 7.19
N ILE A 67 -4.90 -17.28 6.90
CA ILE A 67 -5.71 -18.06 5.96
C ILE A 67 -7.13 -18.32 6.48
N ILE A 68 -7.29 -18.58 7.78
CA ILE A 68 -8.60 -18.92 8.36
C ILE A 68 -9.32 -17.67 8.86
N LEU A 69 -8.65 -16.79 9.61
CA LEU A 69 -9.31 -15.66 10.27
C LEU A 69 -9.25 -14.37 9.44
N THR A 70 -8.05 -13.89 9.07
CA THR A 70 -7.85 -12.55 8.46
C THR A 70 -8.43 -12.47 7.05
N LEU A 71 -8.36 -13.53 6.22
CA LEU A 71 -9.00 -13.57 4.91
C LEU A 71 -10.55 -13.45 4.95
N ARG A 72 -11.17 -13.51 6.14
CA ARG A 72 -12.60 -13.25 6.32
C ARG A 72 -12.92 -11.77 6.54
N ALA A 73 -11.90 -10.97 6.80
CA ALA A 73 -12.02 -9.52 6.97
C ALA A 73 -11.83 -8.82 5.62
N ASP A 74 -12.56 -9.28 4.62
CA ASP A 74 -12.56 -8.68 3.29
C ASP A 74 -13.53 -7.50 3.21
N ASN A 75 -13.13 -6.48 2.47
CA ASN A 75 -13.98 -5.36 2.11
C ASN A 75 -14.39 -5.54 0.63
N HIS A 76 -15.59 -6.09 0.41
CA HIS A 76 -16.11 -6.42 -0.94
C HIS A 76 -15.12 -7.26 -1.78
N GLY A 77 -14.45 -8.22 -1.11
CA GLY A 77 -13.46 -9.11 -1.73
C GLY A 77 -12.04 -8.57 -1.76
N GLU A 78 -11.80 -7.34 -1.34
CA GLU A 78 -10.47 -6.75 -1.23
C GLU A 78 -9.92 -6.90 0.18
N GLY A 79 -8.63 -7.24 0.29
CA GLY A 79 -7.92 -7.37 1.54
C GLY A 79 -6.87 -6.28 1.74
N GLY A 80 -5.98 -6.51 2.70
CA GLY A 80 -4.88 -5.61 3.03
C GLY A 80 -5.19 -4.65 4.17
N ILE A 81 -4.12 -4.00 4.65
CA ILE A 81 -4.19 -3.18 5.87
C ILE A 81 -5.11 -1.96 5.70
N PHE A 82 -5.17 -1.35 4.51
CA PHE A 82 -6.05 -0.22 4.25
C PHE A 82 -7.50 -0.63 4.03
N SER A 83 -7.76 -1.80 3.45
CA SER A 83 -9.11 -2.38 3.38
C SER A 83 -9.65 -2.67 4.79
N LEU A 84 -8.81 -3.23 5.66
CA LEU A 84 -9.16 -3.47 7.06
C LEU A 84 -9.37 -2.15 7.82
N TYR A 85 -8.51 -1.15 7.59
CA TYR A 85 -8.70 0.19 8.13
C TYR A 85 -10.04 0.81 7.70
N ALA A 86 -10.41 0.71 6.42
CA ALA A 86 -11.68 1.21 5.91
C ALA A 86 -12.89 0.62 6.65
N LEU A 87 -12.85 -0.69 6.96
CA LEU A 87 -13.91 -1.38 7.70
C LEU A 87 -14.08 -0.89 9.14
N VAL A 88 -12.98 -0.41 9.78
CA VAL A 88 -12.98 -0.10 11.22
C VAL A 88 -12.80 1.39 11.55
N ARG A 89 -12.44 2.25 10.59
CA ARG A 89 -12.11 3.67 10.82
C ARG A 89 -13.21 4.49 11.52
N ARG A 90 -14.48 4.08 11.39
CA ARG A 90 -15.63 4.75 12.00
C ARG A 90 -15.77 4.49 13.50
N TYR A 91 -15.12 3.45 14.03
CA TYR A 91 -15.31 3.04 15.41
C TYR A 91 -14.29 3.66 16.39
N ALA A 92 -13.11 4.07 15.91
CA ALA A 92 -12.13 4.74 16.75
C ALA A 92 -11.30 5.77 15.97
N ARG A 93 -11.04 6.93 16.59
CA ARG A 93 -10.30 8.04 15.95
C ARG A 93 -8.81 7.76 15.75
N THR A 94 -8.25 6.83 16.53
CA THR A 94 -6.81 6.50 16.55
C THR A 94 -6.43 5.37 15.61
N VAL A 95 -7.40 4.74 14.94
CA VAL A 95 -7.20 3.58 14.04
C VAL A 95 -6.24 3.88 12.87
N TYR A 96 -6.07 5.16 12.53
CA TYR A 96 -5.09 5.56 11.51
C TYR A 96 -3.64 5.22 11.92
N ILE A 97 -3.32 5.15 13.23
CA ILE A 97 -1.97 4.85 13.72
C ILE A 97 -1.55 3.43 13.33
N PRO A 98 -2.26 2.36 13.75
CA PRO A 98 -1.88 1.00 13.34
C PRO A 98 -1.92 0.81 11.81
N ALA A 99 -2.86 1.45 11.11
CA ALA A 99 -2.89 1.39 9.65
C ALA A 99 -1.64 2.00 9.02
N THR A 100 -1.19 3.15 9.52
CA THR A 100 -0.02 3.86 8.99
C THR A 100 1.28 3.13 9.33
N VAL A 101 1.42 2.65 10.58
CA VAL A 101 2.60 1.89 11.01
C VAL A 101 2.74 0.60 10.20
N GLY A 102 1.66 -0.17 10.09
CA GLY A 102 1.69 -1.41 9.31
C GLY A 102 1.96 -1.17 7.82
N ALA A 103 1.37 -0.12 7.22
CA ALA A 103 1.65 0.24 5.83
C ALA A 103 3.11 0.67 5.62
N ALA A 104 3.70 1.43 6.54
CA ALA A 104 5.11 1.82 6.47
C ALA A 104 6.05 0.59 6.56
N CYS A 105 5.71 -0.37 7.43
CA CYS A 105 6.46 -1.62 7.55
C CYS A 105 6.33 -2.49 6.28
N LEU A 106 5.15 -2.57 5.66
CA LEU A 106 4.95 -3.29 4.39
C LEU A 106 5.67 -2.63 3.22
N LEU A 107 5.81 -1.30 3.21
CA LEU A 107 6.64 -0.61 2.21
C LEU A 107 8.12 -0.89 2.42
N ALA A 108 8.56 -0.99 3.67
CA ALA A 108 9.93 -1.39 4.01
C ALA A 108 10.22 -2.83 3.60
N ASP A 109 9.25 -3.72 3.73
CA ASP A 109 9.30 -5.08 3.18
C ASP A 109 9.57 -5.06 1.67
N GLY A 110 8.88 -4.18 0.92
CA GLY A 110 9.14 -3.96 -0.51
C GLY A 110 10.56 -3.52 -0.87
N ILE A 111 11.31 -3.01 0.10
CA ILE A 111 12.72 -2.58 -0.07
C ILE A 111 13.69 -3.70 0.31
N ILE A 112 13.37 -4.53 1.32
CA ILE A 112 14.29 -5.56 1.86
C ILE A 112 14.15 -6.90 1.15
N THR A 113 12.95 -7.33 0.85
CA THR A 113 12.66 -8.68 0.32
C THR A 113 13.36 -8.96 -1.01
N PRO A 114 13.41 -8.06 -2.02
CA PRO A 114 14.11 -8.34 -3.26
C PRO A 114 15.62 -8.60 -3.07
N PRO A 115 16.39 -7.76 -2.33
CA PRO A 115 17.80 -8.03 -2.06
C PRO A 115 18.05 -9.35 -1.34
N ILE A 116 17.32 -9.65 -0.26
CA ILE A 116 17.51 -10.89 0.51
C ILE A 116 17.28 -12.12 -0.36
N SER A 117 16.12 -12.17 -1.03
CA SER A 117 15.72 -13.34 -1.79
C SER A 117 16.63 -13.62 -2.97
N VAL A 118 16.97 -12.57 -3.74
CA VAL A 118 17.88 -12.71 -4.89
C VAL A 118 19.31 -13.03 -4.42
N SER A 119 19.81 -12.39 -3.34
CA SER A 119 21.13 -12.67 -2.79
C SER A 119 21.24 -14.13 -2.33
N SER A 120 20.25 -14.63 -1.55
CA SER A 120 20.22 -16.02 -1.09
C SER A 120 20.23 -17.04 -2.23
N ALA A 121 19.59 -16.70 -3.36
CA ALA A 121 19.60 -17.56 -4.56
C ALA A 121 20.97 -17.55 -5.25
N ILE A 122 21.58 -16.38 -5.42
CA ILE A 122 22.89 -16.23 -6.08
C ILE A 122 24.02 -16.78 -5.21
N GLU A 123 23.98 -16.58 -3.89
CA GLU A 123 24.95 -17.16 -2.94
C GLU A 123 25.00 -18.69 -3.04
N GLY A 124 23.88 -19.34 -3.42
CA GLY A 124 23.85 -20.78 -3.70
C GLY A 124 24.80 -21.25 -4.80
N LEU A 125 25.17 -20.38 -5.76
CA LEU A 125 26.16 -20.70 -6.80
C LEU A 125 27.57 -20.95 -6.23
N GLY A 126 27.87 -20.42 -5.02
CA GLY A 126 29.14 -20.73 -4.32
C GLY A 126 29.29 -22.21 -3.94
N GLY A 127 28.19 -23.00 -3.93
CA GLY A 127 28.26 -24.46 -3.77
C GLY A 127 28.58 -25.25 -5.06
N VAL A 128 28.71 -24.59 -6.22
CA VAL A 128 29.00 -25.23 -7.49
C VAL A 128 30.52 -25.31 -7.72
N ARG A 129 31.02 -26.50 -8.03
CA ARG A 129 32.46 -26.71 -8.31
C ARG A 129 32.97 -25.73 -9.36
N GLY A 130 34.02 -25.00 -9.01
CA GLY A 130 34.67 -24.00 -9.87
C GLY A 130 34.10 -22.58 -9.76
N LEU A 131 33.01 -22.35 -8.99
CA LEU A 131 32.47 -21.03 -8.68
C LEU A 131 32.69 -20.64 -7.22
N GLU A 132 33.24 -21.52 -6.38
CA GLU A 132 33.40 -21.34 -4.93
C GLU A 132 34.25 -20.11 -4.57
N GLU A 133 35.32 -19.85 -5.34
CA GLU A 133 36.18 -18.66 -5.13
C GLU A 133 35.62 -17.37 -5.78
N VAL A 134 34.72 -17.53 -6.74
CA VAL A 134 34.19 -16.42 -7.54
C VAL A 134 32.90 -15.83 -6.95
N ILE A 135 32.02 -16.71 -6.47
CA ILE A 135 30.75 -16.33 -5.86
C ILE A 135 30.85 -16.51 -4.35
N VAL A 136 31.37 -15.50 -3.70
CA VAL A 136 31.50 -15.45 -2.24
C VAL A 136 30.40 -14.56 -1.69
N PRO A 137 29.71 -14.94 -0.59
CA PRO A 137 28.78 -14.04 0.10
C PRO A 137 29.45 -12.69 0.40
N GLY A 138 28.76 -11.58 0.10
CA GLY A 138 29.31 -10.23 0.27
C GLY A 138 30.39 -9.81 -0.74
N GLY A 139 30.80 -10.69 -1.64
CA GLY A 139 31.79 -10.39 -2.70
C GLY A 139 31.27 -9.36 -3.71
N ASN A 140 32.19 -8.56 -4.28
CA ASN A 140 31.82 -7.50 -5.22
C ASN A 140 31.07 -8.03 -6.45
N LEU A 141 31.44 -9.21 -6.95
CA LEU A 141 30.78 -9.83 -8.10
C LEU A 141 29.36 -10.28 -7.73
N THR A 142 29.18 -10.95 -6.58
CA THR A 142 27.88 -11.38 -6.08
C THR A 142 26.95 -10.19 -5.91
N VAL A 143 27.40 -9.13 -5.25
CA VAL A 143 26.66 -7.87 -5.09
C VAL A 143 26.31 -7.25 -6.44
N GLY A 144 27.24 -7.23 -7.39
CA GLY A 144 27.01 -6.70 -8.75
C GLY A 144 25.95 -7.48 -9.52
N ILE A 145 25.97 -8.82 -9.45
CA ILE A 145 24.96 -9.68 -10.10
C ILE A 145 23.58 -9.43 -9.48
N VAL A 146 23.48 -9.39 -8.15
CA VAL A 146 22.22 -9.14 -7.44
C VAL A 146 21.64 -7.77 -7.83
N ILE A 147 22.45 -6.71 -7.82
CA ILE A 147 22.03 -5.36 -8.23
C ILE A 147 21.60 -5.34 -9.70
N ALA A 148 22.27 -6.06 -10.59
CA ALA A 148 21.90 -6.16 -12.00
C ALA A 148 20.53 -6.83 -12.17
N ILE A 149 20.28 -7.93 -11.47
CA ILE A 149 18.97 -8.62 -11.49
C ILE A 149 17.87 -7.70 -10.95
N ILE A 150 18.08 -7.07 -9.79
CA ILE A 150 17.14 -6.15 -9.18
C ILE A 150 16.85 -4.98 -10.13
N SER A 151 17.88 -4.36 -10.70
CA SER A 151 17.71 -3.24 -11.65
C SER A 151 16.91 -3.68 -12.87
N GLY A 152 17.18 -4.88 -13.40
CA GLY A 152 16.39 -5.47 -14.47
C GLY A 152 14.91 -5.61 -14.12
N LEU A 153 14.60 -6.08 -12.89
CA LEU A 153 13.23 -6.19 -12.39
C LEU A 153 12.52 -4.84 -12.36
N PHE A 154 13.15 -3.80 -11.82
CA PHE A 154 12.58 -2.46 -11.75
C PHE A 154 12.41 -1.80 -13.13
N ILE A 155 13.26 -2.13 -14.10
CA ILE A 155 13.11 -1.66 -15.50
C ILE A 155 11.91 -2.34 -16.17
N ILE A 156 11.71 -3.64 -15.94
CA ILE A 156 10.62 -4.41 -16.55
C ILE A 156 9.24 -3.95 -16.02
N GLN A 157 9.16 -3.43 -14.80
CA GLN A 157 7.90 -2.95 -14.19
C GLN A 157 7.12 -1.99 -15.09
N ARG A 158 7.80 -1.11 -15.82
CA ARG A 158 7.17 -0.12 -16.70
C ARG A 158 6.37 -0.71 -17.86
N PHE A 159 6.68 -1.95 -18.27
CA PHE A 159 6.02 -2.62 -19.38
C PHE A 159 4.77 -3.43 -18.96
N GLY A 160 4.55 -3.54 -17.63
CA GLY A 160 3.47 -4.31 -17.06
C GLY A 160 3.77 -5.81 -16.95
N THR A 161 3.03 -6.47 -16.08
CA THR A 161 3.26 -7.87 -15.70
C THR A 161 2.36 -8.85 -16.46
N LYS A 162 1.61 -8.40 -17.48
CA LYS A 162 0.61 -9.24 -18.17
C LYS A 162 1.22 -10.51 -18.77
N VAL A 163 2.32 -10.37 -19.49
CA VAL A 163 3.02 -11.51 -20.13
C VAL A 163 3.78 -12.32 -19.08
N VAL A 164 4.44 -11.63 -18.17
CA VAL A 164 5.27 -12.24 -17.12
C VAL A 164 4.39 -13.00 -16.13
N GLY A 165 3.22 -12.45 -15.76
CA GLY A 165 2.29 -13.04 -14.78
C GLY A 165 1.70 -14.40 -15.23
N THR A 166 1.57 -14.66 -16.53
CA THR A 166 1.08 -15.97 -17.03
C THR A 166 2.10 -17.10 -16.83
N VAL A 167 3.39 -16.76 -16.77
CA VAL A 167 4.49 -17.71 -16.56
C VAL A 167 4.75 -17.97 -15.06
N PHE A 168 4.37 -17.03 -14.20
CA PHE A 168 4.64 -17.11 -12.75
C PHE A 168 4.00 -18.34 -12.10
N GLY A 169 2.74 -18.64 -12.43
CA GLY A 169 2.04 -19.78 -11.87
C GLY A 169 2.74 -21.12 -12.14
N PRO A 170 3.02 -21.45 -13.40
CA PRO A 170 3.76 -22.66 -13.76
C PRO A 170 5.15 -22.76 -13.13
N VAL A 171 5.93 -21.68 -13.11
CA VAL A 171 7.26 -21.66 -12.49
C VAL A 171 7.16 -21.91 -10.98
N MET A 172 6.21 -21.25 -10.29
CA MET A 172 6.00 -21.48 -8.86
C MET A 172 5.44 -22.87 -8.55
N LEU A 173 4.68 -23.47 -9.46
CA LEU A 173 4.26 -24.87 -9.32
C LEU A 173 5.47 -25.82 -9.39
N VAL A 174 6.40 -25.60 -10.32
CA VAL A 174 7.66 -26.37 -10.40
C VAL A 174 8.48 -26.14 -9.12
N TRP A 175 8.58 -24.90 -8.65
CA TRP A 175 9.28 -24.54 -7.42
C TRP A 175 8.74 -25.31 -6.21
N PHE A 176 7.43 -25.21 -5.91
CA PHE A 176 6.83 -25.91 -4.76
C PHE A 176 6.86 -27.44 -4.91
N SER A 177 6.76 -27.95 -6.13
CA SER A 177 6.93 -29.39 -6.39
C SER A 177 8.35 -29.85 -6.11
N MET A 178 9.35 -29.05 -6.47
CA MET A 178 10.76 -29.29 -6.15
C MET A 178 10.98 -29.29 -4.62
N LEU A 179 10.45 -28.31 -3.91
CA LEU A 179 10.53 -28.27 -2.43
C LEU A 179 9.91 -29.52 -1.80
N LEU A 180 8.74 -29.92 -2.30
CA LEU A 180 8.02 -31.09 -1.82
C LEU A 180 8.83 -32.38 -2.03
N VAL A 181 9.34 -32.61 -3.24
CA VAL A 181 10.06 -33.83 -3.60
C VAL A 181 11.39 -33.93 -2.86
N LEU A 182 12.19 -32.86 -2.86
CA LEU A 182 13.49 -32.85 -2.17
C LEU A 182 13.30 -33.03 -0.66
N GLY A 183 12.31 -32.32 -0.06
CA GLY A 183 12.02 -32.47 1.34
C GLY A 183 11.53 -33.88 1.72
N ALA A 184 10.59 -34.42 0.95
CA ALA A 184 10.05 -35.77 1.19
C ALA A 184 11.14 -36.86 1.05
N ALA A 185 12.04 -36.73 0.08
CA ALA A 185 13.15 -37.66 -0.11
C ALA A 185 14.06 -37.73 1.13
N GLN A 186 14.43 -36.57 1.69
CA GLN A 186 15.28 -36.50 2.89
C GLN A 186 14.56 -36.99 4.14
N VAL A 187 13.28 -36.67 4.30
CA VAL A 187 12.45 -37.19 5.39
C VAL A 187 12.35 -38.73 5.32
N ALA A 188 12.23 -39.30 4.12
CA ALA A 188 12.22 -40.75 3.93
C ALA A 188 13.55 -41.41 4.34
N HIS A 189 14.69 -40.73 4.13
CA HIS A 189 16.00 -41.22 4.58
C HIS A 189 16.20 -41.11 6.09
N PHE A 190 15.64 -40.09 6.73
CA PHE A 190 15.76 -39.89 8.19
C PHE A 190 14.39 -39.54 8.83
N PRO A 191 13.50 -40.52 9.00
CA PRO A 191 12.12 -40.31 9.47
C PRO A 191 12.02 -39.76 10.91
N THR A 192 13.09 -39.80 11.69
CA THR A 192 13.12 -39.30 13.08
C THR A 192 12.74 -37.82 13.14
N VAL A 193 13.00 -37.04 12.06
CA VAL A 193 12.63 -35.62 11.98
C VAL A 193 11.12 -35.38 12.11
N LEU A 194 10.27 -36.36 11.80
CA LEU A 194 8.80 -36.26 11.96
C LEU A 194 8.37 -36.00 13.41
N LYS A 195 9.23 -36.31 14.39
CA LYS A 195 8.99 -35.99 15.81
C LYS A 195 8.76 -34.50 16.03
N CYS A 196 9.32 -33.62 15.17
CA CYS A 196 9.17 -32.17 15.27
C CYS A 196 7.72 -31.66 15.17
N VAL A 197 6.77 -32.48 14.71
CA VAL A 197 5.33 -32.13 14.73
C VAL A 197 4.83 -31.99 16.18
N ASN A 198 5.44 -32.70 17.13
CA ASN A 198 5.10 -32.58 18.55
C ASN A 198 5.63 -31.21 19.08
N PRO A 199 4.73 -30.37 19.66
CA PRO A 199 5.11 -29.04 20.17
C PRO A 199 6.09 -29.09 21.36
N VAL A 200 6.27 -30.25 21.99
CA VAL A 200 7.22 -30.43 23.09
C VAL A 200 8.63 -30.06 22.65
N TYR A 201 9.06 -30.41 21.43
CA TYR A 201 10.40 -30.07 20.94
C TYR A 201 10.60 -28.55 20.78
N ALA A 202 9.55 -27.84 20.36
CA ALA A 202 9.58 -26.37 20.35
C ALA A 202 9.69 -25.81 21.77
N TYR A 203 8.94 -26.37 22.72
CA TYR A 203 8.98 -25.95 24.13
C TYR A 203 10.36 -26.20 24.74
N GLU A 204 10.93 -27.39 24.59
CA GLU A 204 12.28 -27.74 25.08
C GLU A 204 13.35 -26.82 24.48
N LEU A 205 13.27 -26.51 23.17
CA LEU A 205 14.20 -25.56 22.55
C LEU A 205 14.10 -24.18 23.20
N LEU A 206 12.90 -23.68 23.43
CA LEU A 206 12.70 -22.32 23.93
C LEU A 206 13.05 -22.15 25.41
N THR A 207 12.93 -23.23 26.22
CA THR A 207 13.10 -23.16 27.67
C THR A 207 14.42 -23.76 28.17
N GLU A 208 14.91 -24.82 27.53
CA GLU A 208 16.05 -25.59 28.02
C GLU A 208 17.33 -25.35 27.20
N TYR A 209 17.21 -25.00 25.90
CA TYR A 209 18.37 -24.76 25.07
C TYR A 209 18.99 -23.38 25.38
N PRO A 210 20.33 -23.28 25.53
CA PRO A 210 21.02 -22.01 25.79
C PRO A 210 20.65 -20.96 24.74
N SER A 211 20.05 -19.84 25.17
CA SER A 211 19.59 -18.78 24.28
C SER A 211 18.51 -19.20 23.27
N GLY A 212 17.79 -20.30 23.50
CA GLY A 212 16.78 -20.85 22.59
C GLY A 212 15.65 -19.86 22.26
N PHE A 213 15.20 -19.09 23.26
CA PHE A 213 14.20 -18.03 23.03
C PHE A 213 14.59 -17.04 21.91
N TRP A 214 15.87 -16.69 21.81
CA TRP A 214 16.36 -15.72 20.81
C TRP A 214 16.37 -16.30 19.39
N LEU A 215 16.24 -17.64 19.23
CA LEU A 215 16.09 -18.28 17.93
C LEU A 215 14.76 -17.96 17.26
N LEU A 216 13.75 -17.58 18.03
CA LEU A 216 12.47 -17.09 17.50
C LEU A 216 12.66 -15.94 16.50
N GLY A 217 13.74 -15.14 16.69
CA GLY A 217 14.10 -14.09 15.74
C GLY A 217 14.60 -14.58 14.37
N ALA A 218 14.93 -15.86 14.21
CA ALA A 218 15.17 -16.49 12.92
C ALA A 218 13.92 -17.26 12.45
N VAL A 219 13.21 -17.89 13.39
CA VAL A 219 11.99 -18.65 13.10
C VAL A 219 10.93 -17.77 12.43
N VAL A 220 10.76 -16.51 12.86
CA VAL A 220 9.74 -15.61 12.27
C VAL A 220 9.88 -15.45 10.77
N LEU A 221 11.08 -15.58 10.24
CA LEU A 221 11.33 -15.45 8.79
C LEU A 221 10.56 -16.47 7.95
N CYS A 222 10.15 -17.62 8.53
CA CYS A 222 9.29 -18.58 7.83
C CYS A 222 7.86 -18.08 7.61
N THR A 223 7.43 -17.03 8.34
CA THR A 223 6.09 -16.45 8.24
C THR A 223 6.04 -15.20 7.38
N THR A 224 7.17 -14.74 6.84
CA THR A 224 7.22 -13.61 5.90
C THR A 224 6.34 -13.90 4.68
N GLY A 225 5.78 -12.85 4.09
CA GLY A 225 4.81 -13.01 3.00
C GLY A 225 3.37 -13.37 3.43
N ALA A 226 3.12 -13.64 4.73
CA ALA A 226 1.76 -13.89 5.21
C ALA A 226 0.85 -12.65 5.08
N GLU A 227 1.40 -11.44 5.22
CA GLU A 227 0.68 -10.17 4.96
C GLU A 227 0.32 -10.02 3.48
N ALA A 228 1.20 -10.44 2.56
CA ALA A 228 0.95 -10.41 1.13
C ALA A 228 -0.25 -11.28 0.74
N LEU A 229 -0.46 -12.42 1.42
CA LEU A 229 -1.64 -13.28 1.22
C LEU A 229 -2.95 -12.51 1.43
N TYR A 230 -2.98 -11.62 2.40
CA TYR A 230 -4.15 -10.81 2.70
C TYR A 230 -4.27 -9.61 1.77
N ASN A 231 -3.16 -8.99 1.40
CA ASN A 231 -3.14 -7.81 0.53
C ASN A 231 -3.66 -8.14 -0.88
N ASP A 232 -3.30 -9.31 -1.42
CA ASP A 232 -3.67 -9.74 -2.78
C ASP A 232 -4.95 -10.59 -2.84
N LEU A 233 -5.75 -10.60 -1.77
CA LEU A 233 -7.03 -11.30 -1.70
C LEU A 233 -7.95 -10.99 -2.87
N GLY A 234 -8.01 -9.73 -3.28
CA GLY A 234 -8.87 -9.27 -4.37
C GLY A 234 -8.49 -9.79 -5.75
N HIS A 235 -7.23 -10.17 -5.94
CA HIS A 235 -6.75 -10.72 -7.21
C HIS A 235 -7.01 -12.21 -7.36
N CYS A 236 -6.89 -12.98 -6.28
CA CYS A 236 -6.90 -14.44 -6.32
C CYS A 236 -8.20 -15.07 -5.80
N GLY A 237 -8.91 -14.36 -4.91
CA GLY A 237 -10.12 -14.85 -4.27
C GLY A 237 -9.85 -15.83 -3.12
N ARG A 238 -10.61 -15.71 -2.03
CA ARG A 238 -10.39 -16.45 -0.79
C ARG A 238 -10.32 -17.96 -0.95
N ARG A 239 -11.23 -18.55 -1.75
CA ARG A 239 -11.29 -20.03 -1.91
C ARG A 239 -10.05 -20.59 -2.60
N ASN A 240 -9.55 -19.91 -3.64
CA ASN A 240 -8.34 -20.33 -4.34
C ASN A 240 -7.13 -20.27 -3.40
N ILE A 241 -7.01 -19.19 -2.58
CA ILE A 241 -5.94 -19.05 -1.58
C ILE A 241 -6.00 -20.17 -0.55
N GLN A 242 -7.18 -20.41 0.05
CA GLN A 242 -7.34 -21.44 1.08
C GLN A 242 -7.03 -22.83 0.57
N THR A 243 -7.40 -23.16 -0.67
CA THR A 243 -7.18 -24.49 -1.24
C THR A 243 -5.73 -24.68 -1.68
N SER A 244 -5.13 -23.69 -2.37
CA SER A 244 -3.73 -23.77 -2.78
C SER A 244 -2.75 -23.75 -1.60
N TRP A 245 -3.14 -23.12 -0.46
CA TRP A 245 -2.35 -23.12 0.77
C TRP A 245 -2.08 -24.52 1.30
N ILE A 246 -3.00 -25.47 1.12
CA ILE A 246 -2.79 -26.85 1.58
C ILE A 246 -1.54 -27.44 0.89
N PHE A 247 -1.44 -27.28 -0.44
CA PHE A 247 -0.28 -27.75 -1.21
C PHE A 247 1.00 -26.99 -0.81
N VAL A 248 0.93 -25.67 -0.76
CA VAL A 248 2.09 -24.81 -0.42
C VAL A 248 2.60 -25.11 0.98
N LYS A 249 1.72 -25.17 2.00
CA LYS A 249 2.10 -25.51 3.38
C LYS A 249 2.76 -26.88 3.45
N THR A 250 2.21 -27.88 2.76
CA THR A 250 2.79 -29.23 2.75
C THR A 250 4.19 -29.23 2.14
N ALA A 251 4.38 -28.50 1.03
CA ALA A 251 5.69 -28.38 0.38
C ALA A 251 6.72 -27.67 1.29
N LEU A 252 6.32 -26.57 1.93
CA LEU A 252 7.18 -25.83 2.87
C LEU A 252 7.56 -26.68 4.08
N VAL A 253 6.60 -27.28 4.75
CA VAL A 253 6.83 -28.09 5.94
C VAL A 253 7.73 -29.28 5.63
N LEU A 254 7.45 -30.02 4.56
CA LEU A 254 8.32 -31.14 4.15
C LEU A 254 9.72 -30.69 3.78
N ASN A 255 9.87 -29.51 3.15
CA ASN A 255 11.20 -28.98 2.85
C ASN A 255 11.97 -28.62 4.12
N TYR A 256 11.37 -27.92 5.09
CA TYR A 256 12.02 -27.64 6.38
C TYR A 256 12.36 -28.89 7.16
N MET A 257 11.47 -29.89 7.18
CA MET A 257 11.76 -31.20 7.77
C MET A 257 12.91 -31.90 7.03
N GLY A 258 12.93 -31.82 5.68
CA GLY A 258 14.01 -32.39 4.86
C GLY A 258 15.37 -31.74 5.11
N GLN A 259 15.40 -30.42 5.27
CA GLN A 259 16.63 -29.72 5.68
C GLN A 259 17.08 -30.17 7.08
N GLY A 260 16.16 -30.28 8.03
CA GLY A 260 16.44 -30.81 9.37
C GLY A 260 16.94 -32.25 9.34
N ALA A 261 16.32 -33.12 8.52
CA ALA A 261 16.76 -34.50 8.33
C ALA A 261 18.19 -34.58 7.76
N TRP A 262 18.50 -33.76 6.75
CA TRP A 262 19.84 -33.68 6.19
C TRP A 262 20.87 -33.22 7.24
N ILE A 263 20.56 -32.18 8.03
CA ILE A 263 21.46 -31.67 9.08
C ILE A 263 21.77 -32.77 10.09
N LEU A 264 20.76 -33.49 10.56
CA LEU A 264 20.93 -34.59 11.55
C LEU A 264 21.73 -35.77 10.99
N ASN A 265 21.60 -36.05 9.69
CA ASN A 265 22.27 -37.18 9.04
C ASN A 265 23.67 -36.84 8.51
N SER A 266 24.01 -35.55 8.42
CA SER A 266 25.27 -35.08 7.84
C SER A 266 26.52 -35.41 8.67
N GLY A 267 26.36 -35.62 9.98
CA GLY A 267 27.44 -35.82 10.92
C GLY A 267 28.36 -34.58 11.14
N LEU A 268 27.93 -33.41 10.67
CA LEU A 268 28.61 -32.15 10.86
C LEU A 268 28.46 -31.67 12.31
N THR A 269 29.49 -31.08 12.88
CA THR A 269 29.42 -30.43 14.19
C THR A 269 28.82 -29.02 14.11
N THR A 270 29.11 -28.31 13.03
CA THR A 270 28.60 -26.97 12.69
C THR A 270 28.29 -26.92 11.20
N LEU A 271 27.52 -25.91 10.75
CA LEU A 271 27.20 -25.78 9.31
C LEU A 271 28.41 -25.28 8.48
N ASP A 272 29.41 -24.66 9.11
CA ASP A 272 30.61 -24.12 8.47
C ASP A 272 30.32 -23.30 7.18
N GLY A 273 29.29 -22.48 7.24
CA GLY A 273 28.82 -21.68 6.12
C GLY A 273 27.95 -22.42 5.08
N ALA A 274 27.81 -23.74 5.17
CA ALA A 274 26.95 -24.50 4.27
C ALA A 274 25.49 -24.08 4.41
N ASN A 275 24.79 -23.95 3.27
CA ASN A 275 23.37 -23.70 3.26
C ASN A 275 22.60 -25.03 3.15
N PRO A 276 21.85 -25.43 4.20
CA PRO A 276 21.11 -26.70 4.22
C PRO A 276 20.18 -26.88 3.03
N PHE A 277 19.59 -25.79 2.53
CA PHE A 277 18.69 -25.80 1.40
C PHE A 277 19.34 -26.38 0.13
N TYR A 278 20.53 -25.92 -0.19
CA TYR A 278 21.27 -26.40 -1.37
C TYR A 278 21.93 -27.76 -1.12
N ALA A 279 22.32 -28.02 0.11
CA ALA A 279 22.95 -29.26 0.52
C ALA A 279 22.01 -30.49 0.45
N VAL A 280 20.70 -30.27 0.56
CA VAL A 280 19.67 -31.31 0.33
C VAL A 280 19.62 -31.79 -1.12
N MET A 281 20.12 -30.97 -2.08
CA MET A 281 20.05 -31.28 -3.51
C MET A 281 21.14 -32.26 -3.94
N PRO A 282 20.82 -33.28 -4.76
CA PRO A 282 21.83 -34.11 -5.41
C PRO A 282 22.75 -33.24 -6.29
N GLY A 283 24.06 -33.56 -6.33
CA GLY A 283 25.06 -32.76 -7.05
C GLY A 283 24.73 -32.54 -8.54
N TRP A 284 24.11 -33.53 -9.22
CA TRP A 284 23.67 -33.39 -10.62
C TRP A 284 22.50 -32.41 -10.79
N PHE A 285 21.72 -32.18 -9.73
CA PHE A 285 20.52 -31.31 -9.77
C PHE A 285 20.79 -29.91 -9.25
N LEU A 286 21.90 -29.69 -8.55
CA LEU A 286 22.22 -28.44 -7.84
C LEU A 286 22.10 -27.20 -8.75
N VAL A 287 22.72 -27.22 -9.93
CA VAL A 287 22.66 -26.09 -10.88
C VAL A 287 21.24 -25.82 -11.33
N THR A 288 20.48 -26.89 -11.69
CA THR A 288 19.08 -26.76 -12.08
C THR A 288 18.23 -26.20 -10.95
N GLY A 289 18.46 -26.69 -9.72
CA GLY A 289 17.78 -26.20 -8.52
C GLY A 289 18.04 -24.72 -8.23
N ILE A 290 19.28 -24.26 -8.41
CA ILE A 290 19.65 -22.84 -8.26
C ILE A 290 18.96 -21.98 -9.32
N ILE A 291 18.90 -22.42 -10.56
CA ILE A 291 18.19 -21.71 -11.64
C ILE A 291 16.71 -21.57 -11.29
N ILE A 292 16.07 -22.65 -10.86
CA ILE A 292 14.64 -22.63 -10.44
C ILE A 292 14.46 -21.69 -9.23
N ALA A 293 15.37 -21.74 -8.23
CA ALA A 293 15.36 -20.86 -7.08
C ALA A 293 15.49 -19.38 -7.48
N THR A 294 16.40 -19.06 -8.41
CA THR A 294 16.59 -17.71 -8.93
C THR A 294 15.30 -17.19 -9.61
N PHE A 295 14.65 -18.00 -10.43
CA PHE A 295 13.36 -17.61 -11.02
C PHE A 295 12.27 -17.44 -9.96
N ALA A 296 12.23 -18.29 -8.94
CA ALA A 296 11.28 -18.16 -7.83
C ALA A 296 11.50 -16.85 -7.05
N THR A 297 12.76 -16.48 -6.77
CA THR A 297 13.09 -15.22 -6.07
C THR A 297 12.82 -13.98 -6.92
N ILE A 298 13.00 -14.06 -8.23
CA ILE A 298 12.59 -13.01 -9.18
C ILE A 298 11.07 -12.80 -9.13
N ILE A 299 10.29 -13.89 -9.13
CA ILE A 299 8.83 -13.84 -9.04
C ILE A 299 8.39 -13.28 -7.68
N ALA A 300 9.01 -13.73 -6.59
CA ALA A 300 8.76 -13.22 -5.25
C ALA A 300 8.99 -11.71 -5.16
N SER A 301 10.15 -11.25 -5.63
CA SER A 301 10.50 -9.82 -5.68
C SER A 301 9.50 -9.01 -6.51
N GLN A 302 9.08 -9.55 -7.65
CA GLN A 302 8.08 -8.93 -8.53
C GLN A 302 6.73 -8.76 -7.82
N ALA A 303 6.27 -9.77 -7.09
CA ALA A 303 5.02 -9.74 -6.35
C ALA A 303 5.03 -8.65 -5.26
N VAL A 304 6.10 -8.58 -4.46
CA VAL A 304 6.24 -7.60 -3.38
C VAL A 304 6.34 -6.16 -3.92
N ILE A 305 7.07 -5.93 -5.03
CA ILE A 305 7.15 -4.61 -5.68
C ILE A 305 5.75 -4.18 -6.17
N THR A 306 5.00 -5.09 -6.81
CA THR A 306 3.65 -4.79 -7.30
C THR A 306 2.68 -4.54 -6.14
N GLY A 307 2.77 -5.31 -5.07
CA GLY A 307 2.03 -5.10 -3.82
C GLY A 307 2.30 -3.72 -3.20
N SER A 308 3.54 -3.25 -3.25
CA SER A 308 3.92 -1.91 -2.79
C SER A 308 3.24 -0.80 -3.61
N PHE A 309 3.10 -0.96 -4.94
CA PHE A 309 2.36 0.01 -5.75
C PHE A 309 0.87 0.05 -5.41
N THR A 310 0.27 -1.10 -5.18
CA THR A 310 -1.14 -1.19 -4.77
C THR A 310 -1.34 -0.51 -3.41
N LEU A 311 -0.48 -0.80 -2.44
CA LEU A 311 -0.50 -0.20 -1.11
C LEU A 311 -0.39 1.33 -1.17
N ILE A 312 0.54 1.88 -1.97
CA ILE A 312 0.69 3.33 -2.17
C ILE A 312 -0.55 3.92 -2.86
N SER A 313 -1.14 3.26 -3.84
CA SER A 313 -2.37 3.71 -4.50
C SER A 313 -3.53 3.84 -3.50
N GLU A 314 -3.68 2.88 -2.61
CA GLU A 314 -4.66 2.93 -1.53
C GLU A 314 -4.34 4.03 -0.50
N ALA A 315 -3.06 4.20 -0.14
CA ALA A 315 -2.60 5.26 0.75
C ALA A 315 -2.90 6.66 0.19
N ILE A 316 -2.76 6.88 -1.12
CA ILE A 316 -3.10 8.14 -1.79
C ILE A 316 -4.59 8.45 -1.64
N THR A 317 -5.45 7.48 -1.93
CA THR A 317 -6.91 7.66 -1.86
C THR A 317 -7.40 7.90 -0.44
N MET A 318 -6.77 7.27 0.54
CA MET A 318 -7.09 7.46 1.95
C MET A 318 -6.36 8.65 2.61
N ASN A 319 -5.63 9.44 1.81
CA ASN A 319 -4.88 10.62 2.27
C ASN A 319 -3.73 10.32 3.24
N PHE A 320 -3.09 9.16 3.12
CA PHE A 320 -1.86 8.82 3.84
C PHE A 320 -0.59 9.09 3.05
N TRP A 321 -0.70 9.27 1.72
CA TRP A 321 0.44 9.50 0.83
C TRP A 321 0.17 10.66 -0.12
N PRO A 322 1.22 11.41 -0.55
CA PRO A 322 1.10 12.43 -1.59
C PRO A 322 0.54 11.85 -2.89
N ARG A 323 -0.24 12.64 -3.61
CA ARG A 323 -0.72 12.24 -4.94
C ARG A 323 0.44 12.19 -5.91
N VAL A 324 0.67 11.03 -6.52
CA VAL A 324 1.70 10.79 -7.53
C VAL A 324 1.08 10.21 -8.80
N ARG A 325 1.81 10.28 -9.91
CA ARG A 325 1.32 9.80 -11.20
C ARG A 325 1.22 8.27 -11.18
N ILE A 326 0.01 7.75 -11.38
CA ILE A 326 -0.27 6.33 -11.51
C ILE A 326 -0.48 6.03 -13.00
N LYS A 327 0.21 5.01 -13.51
CA LYS A 327 0.04 4.49 -14.86
C LYS A 327 -0.57 3.10 -14.80
N PHE A 328 -1.36 2.76 -15.80
CA PHE A 328 -1.95 1.42 -15.98
C PHE A 328 -1.33 0.81 -17.23
N PRO A 329 -0.32 -0.05 -17.09
CA PRO A 329 0.40 -0.60 -18.25
C PRO A 329 -0.42 -1.65 -19.01
N SER A 330 -1.53 -2.14 -18.46
CA SER A 330 -2.42 -3.10 -19.13
C SER A 330 -3.90 -2.87 -18.78
N ASP A 331 -4.81 -3.41 -19.60
CA ASP A 331 -6.25 -3.37 -19.37
C ASP A 331 -6.72 -4.29 -18.22
N VAL A 332 -5.82 -5.09 -17.67
CA VAL A 332 -6.12 -5.98 -16.55
C VAL A 332 -6.23 -5.14 -15.28
N ARG A 333 -7.40 -5.16 -14.65
CA ARG A 333 -7.63 -4.47 -13.37
C ARG A 333 -6.59 -4.89 -12.34
N GLY A 334 -5.99 -3.90 -11.67
CA GLY A 334 -5.04 -4.12 -10.58
C GLY A 334 -3.57 -4.06 -10.96
N GLN A 335 -3.22 -4.00 -12.24
CA GLN A 335 -1.84 -3.74 -12.64
C GLN A 335 -1.58 -2.23 -12.60
N ILE A 336 -0.85 -1.81 -11.57
CA ILE A 336 -0.53 -0.42 -11.29
C ILE A 336 0.99 -0.23 -11.38
N TYR A 337 1.42 0.86 -12.01
CA TYR A 337 2.80 1.29 -12.05
C TYR A 337 2.94 2.75 -11.59
N ILE A 338 3.78 2.98 -10.60
CA ILE A 338 4.01 4.31 -10.04
C ILE A 338 5.50 4.65 -10.20
N PRO A 339 5.87 5.48 -11.21
CA PRO A 339 7.28 5.74 -11.55
C PRO A 339 8.12 6.26 -10.38
N SER A 340 7.60 7.18 -9.58
CA SER A 340 8.32 7.75 -8.43
C SER A 340 8.59 6.70 -7.36
N VAL A 341 7.60 5.88 -7.04
CA VAL A 341 7.74 4.80 -6.05
C VAL A 341 8.68 3.71 -6.58
N ASN A 342 8.62 3.40 -7.88
CA ASN A 342 9.55 2.46 -8.51
C ASN A 342 11.02 2.87 -8.32
N ILE A 343 11.32 4.17 -8.52
CA ILE A 343 12.67 4.70 -8.31
C ILE A 343 13.07 4.65 -6.84
N ILE A 344 12.16 5.02 -5.92
CA ILE A 344 12.43 4.99 -4.48
C ILE A 344 12.71 3.56 -4.00
N LEU A 345 11.89 2.59 -4.42
CA LEU A 345 12.08 1.18 -4.07
C LEU A 345 13.39 0.64 -4.66
N TRP A 346 13.69 0.95 -5.93
CA TRP A 346 14.96 0.55 -6.56
C TRP A 346 16.17 1.12 -5.82
N ALA A 347 16.16 2.41 -5.50
CA ALA A 347 17.23 3.05 -4.75
C ALA A 347 17.37 2.46 -3.34
N GLY A 348 16.24 2.16 -2.68
CA GLY A 348 16.21 1.49 -1.39
C GLY A 348 16.80 0.08 -1.45
N CYS A 349 16.36 -0.76 -2.39
CA CYS A 349 16.89 -2.11 -2.60
C CYS A 349 18.40 -2.11 -2.89
N THR A 350 18.83 -1.21 -3.79
CA THR A 350 20.24 -1.07 -4.13
C THR A 350 21.07 -0.57 -2.94
N GLY A 351 20.54 0.41 -2.21
CA GLY A 351 21.18 0.95 -1.01
C GLY A 351 21.36 -0.10 0.10
N ILE A 352 20.34 -0.94 0.32
CA ILE A 352 20.42 -2.05 1.28
C ILE A 352 21.47 -3.07 0.82
N MET A 353 21.44 -3.45 -0.47
CA MET A 353 22.42 -4.42 -0.98
C MET A 353 23.87 -3.93 -0.85
N LEU A 354 24.10 -2.63 -1.08
CA LEU A 354 25.43 -2.04 -0.91
C LEU A 354 25.84 -1.91 0.56
N ALA A 355 24.89 -1.66 1.47
CA ALA A 355 25.17 -1.48 2.90
C ALA A 355 25.45 -2.80 3.62
N PHE A 356 24.65 -3.83 3.34
CA PHE A 356 24.72 -5.11 4.07
C PHE A 356 25.45 -6.21 3.31
N ARG A 357 25.45 -6.18 1.98
CA ARG A 357 26.18 -7.06 1.06
C ARG A 357 25.83 -8.54 1.10
N GLU A 358 25.39 -9.08 2.24
CA GLU A 358 25.07 -10.49 2.48
C GLU A 358 23.63 -10.68 2.89
N SER A 359 23.01 -11.81 2.46
CA SER A 359 21.64 -12.14 2.83
C SER A 359 21.45 -12.26 4.34
N ALA A 360 22.39 -12.89 5.05
CA ALA A 360 22.35 -13.11 6.49
C ALA A 360 22.29 -11.82 7.32
N GLU A 361 22.98 -10.76 6.88
CA GLU A 361 22.96 -9.46 7.55
C GLU A 361 21.60 -8.75 7.37
N MET A 362 20.97 -8.92 6.21
CA MET A 362 19.65 -8.35 5.91
C MET A 362 18.53 -9.09 6.67
N GLU A 363 18.62 -10.42 6.82
CA GLU A 363 17.66 -11.26 7.56
C GLU A 363 17.47 -10.81 9.00
N ALA A 364 18.53 -10.36 9.65
CA ALA A 364 18.50 -9.94 11.05
C ALA A 364 17.57 -8.73 11.31
N ILE A 365 17.35 -7.89 10.31
CA ILE A 365 16.52 -6.68 10.40
C ILE A 365 15.11 -6.93 9.86
N TYR A 366 15.01 -7.78 8.84
CA TYR A 366 13.79 -8.07 8.10
C TYR A 366 12.64 -8.53 9.01
N GLY A 367 12.91 -9.50 9.89
CA GLY A 367 11.92 -10.08 10.78
C GLY A 367 11.17 -9.06 11.64
N LEU A 368 11.85 -7.99 12.09
CA LEU A 368 11.25 -6.99 12.97
C LEU A 368 10.09 -6.23 12.31
N PHE A 369 10.26 -5.79 11.05
CA PHE A 369 9.24 -4.99 10.36
C PHE A 369 8.00 -5.82 10.02
N ILE A 370 8.21 -7.07 9.64
CA ILE A 370 7.10 -8.01 9.40
C ILE A 370 6.30 -8.25 10.67
N ILE A 371 6.97 -8.44 11.83
CA ILE A 371 6.28 -8.62 13.11
C ILE A 371 5.45 -7.40 13.48
N VAL A 372 6.02 -6.19 13.30
CA VAL A 372 5.29 -4.95 13.57
C VAL A 372 4.07 -4.84 12.65
N ALA A 373 4.19 -5.14 11.36
CA ALA A 373 3.05 -5.15 10.44
C ALA A 373 1.98 -6.16 10.88
N MET A 374 2.41 -7.39 11.26
CA MET A 374 1.51 -8.42 11.77
C MET A 374 0.79 -8.00 13.05
N GLY A 375 1.48 -7.35 13.98
CA GLY A 375 0.89 -6.80 15.21
C GLY A 375 -0.11 -5.67 14.94
N MET A 376 0.14 -4.83 13.93
CA MET A 376 -0.81 -3.80 13.52
C MET A 376 -2.07 -4.42 12.89
N THR A 377 -1.93 -5.46 12.09
CA THR A 377 -3.07 -6.23 11.56
C THR A 377 -3.86 -6.89 12.70
N THR A 378 -3.21 -7.47 13.71
CA THR A 378 -3.88 -8.04 14.89
C THR A 378 -4.67 -6.97 15.66
N ASN A 379 -4.12 -5.77 15.81
CA ASN A 379 -4.81 -4.63 16.45
C ASN A 379 -6.06 -4.20 15.67
N LEU A 380 -5.96 -4.07 14.35
CA LEU A 380 -7.11 -3.76 13.50
C LEU A 380 -8.15 -4.89 13.48
N MET A 381 -7.72 -6.15 13.52
CA MET A 381 -8.59 -7.32 13.62
C MET A 381 -9.38 -7.35 14.93
N PHE A 382 -8.79 -6.88 16.04
CA PHE A 382 -9.51 -6.72 17.31
C PHE A 382 -10.75 -5.84 17.13
N LEU A 383 -10.61 -4.69 16.50
CA LEU A 383 -11.72 -3.78 16.24
C LEU A 383 -12.74 -4.38 15.27
N TRP A 384 -12.27 -5.07 14.23
CA TRP A 384 -13.15 -5.72 13.26
C TRP A 384 -13.99 -6.84 13.90
N LEU A 385 -13.38 -7.74 14.66
CA LEU A 385 -14.09 -8.81 15.36
C LEU A 385 -15.08 -8.24 16.37
N ARG A 386 -14.67 -7.22 17.15
CA ARG A 386 -15.49 -6.63 18.20
C ARG A 386 -16.68 -5.84 17.66
N PHE A 387 -16.44 -4.95 16.71
CA PHE A 387 -17.44 -3.96 16.28
C PHE A 387 -18.16 -4.35 14.99
N VAL A 388 -17.47 -4.97 14.04
CA VAL A 388 -18.09 -5.38 12.76
C VAL A 388 -18.72 -6.75 12.89
N ARG A 389 -18.00 -7.74 13.43
CA ARG A 389 -18.50 -9.10 13.65
C ARG A 389 -19.29 -9.28 14.94
N LYS A 390 -19.24 -8.28 15.84
CA LYS A 390 -19.98 -8.26 17.11
C LYS A 390 -19.67 -9.45 18.04
N TRP A 391 -18.44 -9.97 18.02
CA TRP A 391 -18.01 -11.01 18.93
C TRP A 391 -17.98 -10.48 20.37
N SER A 392 -18.18 -11.38 21.36
CA SER A 392 -18.00 -11.02 22.75
C SER A 392 -16.54 -10.64 23.03
N LEU A 393 -16.31 -9.72 23.97
CA LEU A 393 -14.95 -9.28 24.32
C LEU A 393 -14.06 -10.47 24.72
N VAL A 394 -14.60 -11.40 25.48
CA VAL A 394 -13.88 -12.61 25.93
C VAL A 394 -13.44 -13.47 24.73
N ALA A 395 -14.32 -13.67 23.74
CA ALA A 395 -13.99 -14.44 22.55
C ALA A 395 -12.91 -13.73 21.71
N VAL A 396 -13.01 -12.40 21.56
CA VAL A 396 -12.00 -11.62 20.81
C VAL A 396 -10.65 -11.68 21.52
N VAL A 397 -10.61 -11.38 22.83
CA VAL A 397 -9.37 -11.42 23.60
C VAL A 397 -8.79 -12.84 23.62
N GLY A 398 -9.59 -13.86 23.90
CA GLY A 398 -9.13 -15.25 23.93
C GLY A 398 -8.54 -15.73 22.60
N THR A 399 -9.15 -15.35 21.46
CA THR A 399 -8.63 -15.71 20.13
C THR A 399 -7.37 -14.94 19.77
N LEU A 400 -7.34 -13.62 19.99
CA LEU A 400 -6.23 -12.78 19.55
C LEU A 400 -5.05 -12.81 20.52
N SER A 401 -5.25 -13.17 21.80
CA SER A 401 -4.14 -13.27 22.76
C SER A 401 -3.09 -14.30 22.35
N VAL A 402 -3.51 -15.41 21.72
CA VAL A 402 -2.57 -16.42 21.21
C VAL A 402 -1.65 -15.84 20.14
N PHE A 403 -2.22 -15.09 19.18
CA PHE A 403 -1.43 -14.47 18.12
C PHE A 403 -0.57 -13.33 18.67
N ALA A 404 -1.14 -12.49 19.55
CA ALA A 404 -0.41 -11.38 20.14
C ALA A 404 0.76 -11.84 21.04
N ALA A 405 0.59 -12.95 21.78
CA ALA A 405 1.67 -13.52 22.59
C ALA A 405 2.84 -14.00 21.71
N LEU A 406 2.53 -14.71 20.61
CA LEU A 406 3.54 -15.17 19.67
C LEU A 406 4.24 -13.98 18.96
N GLU A 407 3.47 -12.98 18.53
CA GLU A 407 4.02 -11.76 17.92
C GLU A 407 4.90 -10.98 18.89
N LEU A 408 4.50 -10.88 20.16
CA LEU A 408 5.31 -10.24 21.20
C LEU A 408 6.62 -11.01 21.44
N ALA A 409 6.57 -12.35 21.49
CA ALA A 409 7.76 -13.17 21.63
C ALA A 409 8.72 -12.97 20.43
N PHE A 410 8.21 -12.96 19.21
CA PHE A 410 8.98 -12.64 18.01
C PHE A 410 9.55 -11.23 18.05
N PHE A 411 8.76 -10.24 18.47
CA PHE A 411 9.20 -8.85 18.58
C PHE A 411 10.37 -8.69 19.56
N VAL A 412 10.23 -9.26 20.77
CA VAL A 412 11.27 -9.22 21.79
C VAL A 412 12.54 -9.90 21.28
N SER A 413 12.40 -11.08 20.68
CA SER A 413 13.54 -11.83 20.14
C SER A 413 14.28 -11.08 19.01
N ASN A 414 13.58 -10.38 18.12
CA ASN A 414 14.19 -9.61 17.04
C ASN A 414 14.75 -8.26 17.49
N SER A 415 14.19 -7.66 18.55
CA SER A 415 14.64 -6.34 19.03
C SER A 415 16.12 -6.33 19.45
N VAL A 416 16.62 -7.46 19.95
CA VAL A 416 18.04 -7.59 20.34
C VAL A 416 18.98 -7.54 19.12
N LYS A 417 18.51 -8.00 17.95
CA LYS A 417 19.32 -8.00 16.71
C LYS A 417 19.49 -6.59 16.10
N LEU A 418 18.73 -5.60 16.57
CA LEU A 418 18.84 -4.20 16.14
C LEU A 418 20.12 -3.50 16.61
N GLN A 419 20.83 -4.05 17.60
CA GLN A 419 22.04 -3.44 18.12
C GLN A 419 23.08 -3.25 17.00
N GLY A 420 23.45 -2.00 16.72
CA GLY A 420 24.40 -1.63 15.67
C GLY A 420 23.81 -1.46 14.25
N ARG A 421 22.52 -1.71 14.02
CA ARG A 421 21.89 -1.70 12.70
C ARG A 421 20.76 -0.67 12.55
N PHE A 422 20.90 0.50 13.18
CA PHE A 422 19.85 1.53 13.22
C PHE A 422 19.58 2.24 11.88
N SER A 423 20.49 2.15 10.90
CA SER A 423 20.36 2.90 9.64
C SER A 423 19.08 2.58 8.87
N PHE A 424 18.68 1.32 8.84
CA PHE A 424 17.44 0.94 8.16
C PHE A 424 16.16 1.35 8.92
N LEU A 425 16.23 1.38 10.25
CA LEU A 425 15.11 1.90 11.05
C LEU A 425 14.77 3.36 10.68
N LEU A 426 15.79 4.16 10.30
CA LEU A 426 15.56 5.54 9.85
C LEU A 426 14.74 5.61 8.56
N VAL A 427 14.90 4.65 7.64
CA VAL A 427 14.09 4.58 6.41
C VAL A 427 12.61 4.36 6.76
N VAL A 428 12.33 3.40 7.63
CA VAL A 428 10.94 3.10 8.06
C VAL A 428 10.34 4.26 8.83
N LEU A 429 11.11 4.87 9.74
CA LEU A 429 10.67 6.06 10.48
C LEU A 429 10.44 7.24 9.53
N GLY A 430 11.23 7.40 8.48
CA GLY A 430 11.02 8.41 7.43
C GLY A 430 9.73 8.18 6.65
N LEU A 431 9.45 6.95 6.23
CA LEU A 431 8.20 6.59 5.57
C LEU A 431 6.99 6.82 6.49
N LEU A 432 7.09 6.39 7.73
CA LEU A 432 6.06 6.58 8.76
C LEU A 432 5.80 8.07 9.02
N ALA A 433 6.86 8.85 9.20
CA ALA A 433 6.77 10.29 9.42
C ALA A 433 6.09 10.99 8.23
N LEU A 434 6.48 10.65 7.00
CA LEU A 434 5.86 11.18 5.78
C LEU A 434 4.35 10.90 5.76
N MET A 435 3.93 9.66 6.04
CA MET A 435 2.53 9.26 6.05
C MET A 435 1.74 9.98 7.15
N ILE A 436 2.28 10.08 8.36
CA ILE A 436 1.62 10.76 9.50
C ILE A 436 1.53 12.26 9.25
N ILE A 437 2.60 12.91 8.77
CA ILE A 437 2.63 14.33 8.45
C ILE A 437 1.57 14.62 7.38
N TRP A 438 1.55 13.83 6.31
CA TRP A 438 0.59 14.01 5.23
C TRP A 438 -0.87 13.89 5.71
N TYR A 439 -1.17 12.84 6.47
CA TYR A 439 -2.51 12.61 7.03
C TYR A 439 -2.95 13.72 8.00
N ARG A 440 -2.09 14.08 8.97
CA ARG A 440 -2.41 15.11 9.96
C ARG A 440 -2.55 16.49 9.34
N ALA A 441 -1.63 16.87 8.44
CA ALA A 441 -1.69 18.16 7.77
C ALA A 441 -2.98 18.30 6.92
N ARG A 442 -3.35 17.25 6.17
CA ARG A 442 -4.62 17.26 5.42
C ARG A 442 -5.84 17.35 6.34
N ARG A 443 -5.80 16.73 7.50
CA ARG A 443 -6.88 16.84 8.49
C ARG A 443 -6.96 18.25 9.07
N ILE A 444 -5.84 18.87 9.36
CA ILE A 444 -5.77 20.27 9.82
C ILE A 444 -6.30 21.19 8.72
N THR A 445 -5.75 21.13 7.52
CA THR A 445 -6.15 22.00 6.39
C THR A 445 -7.61 21.86 6.00
N ASN A 446 -8.22 20.70 6.22
CA ASN A 446 -9.66 20.50 5.97
C ASN A 446 -10.54 21.01 7.12
N ARG A 447 -10.04 21.10 8.36
CA ARG A 447 -10.80 21.63 9.51
C ARG A 447 -11.06 23.14 9.37
N TYR A 448 -10.13 23.86 8.77
CA TYR A 448 -10.19 25.32 8.59
C TYR A 448 -10.84 25.73 7.25
N LEU A 449 -11.75 24.88 6.73
CA LEU A 449 -12.62 25.24 5.63
C LEU A 449 -13.81 26.02 6.17
N ASP A 450 -13.98 27.25 5.66
CA ASP A 450 -15.16 28.06 5.92
C ASP A 450 -16.22 27.72 4.88
N PHE A 451 -17.36 27.22 5.34
CA PHE A 451 -18.51 26.87 4.52
C PHE A 451 -19.63 27.87 4.73
N GLN A 452 -20.22 28.33 3.64
CA GLN A 452 -21.34 29.25 3.62
C GLN A 452 -22.58 28.55 3.09
N TYR A 453 -23.76 29.01 3.47
CA TYR A 453 -25.03 28.51 2.99
C TYR A 453 -25.28 29.04 1.57
N LEU A 454 -25.29 28.16 0.60
CA LEU A 454 -25.28 28.53 -0.82
C LEU A 454 -26.57 29.29 -1.26
N TYR A 455 -27.71 28.96 -0.64
CA TYR A 455 -28.99 29.60 -0.97
C TYR A 455 -29.01 31.11 -0.72
N ASP A 456 -28.26 31.62 0.23
CA ASP A 456 -28.18 33.05 0.54
C ASP A 456 -27.54 33.87 -0.61
N TYR A 457 -26.81 33.18 -1.48
CA TYR A 457 -26.07 33.78 -2.60
C TYR A 457 -26.77 33.56 -3.95
N PHE A 458 -27.89 32.82 -4.02
CA PHE A 458 -28.60 32.62 -5.28
C PHE A 458 -29.12 33.90 -5.96
N PRO A 459 -29.64 34.90 -5.24
CA PRO A 459 -30.01 36.16 -5.86
C PRO A 459 -28.83 36.81 -6.57
N ALA A 460 -27.67 36.93 -5.87
CA ALA A 460 -26.47 37.52 -6.44
C ALA A 460 -25.89 36.73 -7.64
N ILE A 461 -25.92 35.40 -7.60
CA ILE A 461 -25.48 34.54 -8.70
C ILE A 461 -26.42 34.69 -9.91
N ASN A 462 -27.70 34.77 -9.67
CA ASN A 462 -28.70 34.94 -10.72
C ASN A 462 -28.57 36.34 -11.40
N ASP A 463 -28.39 37.39 -10.61
CA ASP A 463 -28.18 38.74 -11.11
C ASP A 463 -26.88 38.81 -11.93
N LEU A 464 -25.79 38.27 -11.40
CA LEU A 464 -24.52 38.19 -12.12
C LEU A 464 -24.66 37.42 -13.46
N SER A 465 -25.45 36.33 -13.48
CA SER A 465 -25.61 35.54 -14.71
C SER A 465 -26.31 36.35 -15.81
N ARG A 466 -27.11 37.35 -15.45
CA ARG A 466 -27.90 38.21 -16.37
C ARG A 466 -27.20 39.52 -16.72
N ASP A 467 -26.20 39.92 -15.94
CA ASP A 467 -25.46 41.18 -16.11
C ASP A 467 -24.64 41.16 -17.40
N LYS A 468 -25.08 41.93 -18.39
CA LYS A 468 -24.42 42.04 -19.69
C LYS A 468 -23.15 42.94 -19.67
N GLU A 469 -22.98 43.78 -18.65
CA GLU A 469 -21.79 44.62 -18.48
C GLU A 469 -20.57 43.78 -18.06
N VAL A 470 -20.81 42.68 -17.34
CA VAL A 470 -19.74 41.75 -16.97
C VAL A 470 -19.49 40.79 -18.14
N PRO A 471 -18.25 40.75 -18.68
CA PRO A 471 -17.91 39.82 -19.75
C PRO A 471 -18.19 38.37 -19.36
N LYS A 472 -18.76 37.62 -20.30
CA LYS A 472 -19.06 36.18 -20.06
C LYS A 472 -17.76 35.41 -19.88
N PHE A 473 -17.60 34.76 -18.74
CA PHE A 473 -16.40 33.99 -18.39
C PHE A 473 -16.47 32.57 -18.96
N ALA A 474 -17.64 31.93 -18.92
CA ALA A 474 -17.92 30.64 -19.54
C ALA A 474 -19.43 30.42 -19.66
N THR A 475 -19.88 29.48 -20.51
CA THR A 475 -21.26 29.01 -20.51
C THR A 475 -21.49 28.10 -19.30
N HIS A 476 -20.63 27.11 -19.13
CA HIS A 476 -20.65 26.20 -17.98
C HIS A 476 -19.39 26.41 -17.13
N LEU A 477 -19.56 26.92 -15.92
CA LEU A 477 -18.49 27.17 -14.96
C LEU A 477 -18.51 26.10 -13.89
N VAL A 478 -17.42 25.33 -13.77
CA VAL A 478 -17.35 24.13 -12.95
C VAL A 478 -16.37 24.32 -11.79
N TYR A 479 -16.82 24.16 -10.56
CA TYR A 479 -16.02 24.17 -9.35
C TYR A 479 -15.98 22.81 -8.69
N LEU A 480 -14.82 22.40 -8.15
CA LEU A 480 -14.73 21.24 -7.27
C LEU A 480 -14.90 21.70 -5.82
N THR A 481 -15.93 21.19 -5.15
CA THR A 481 -16.24 21.52 -3.75
C THR A 481 -15.93 20.35 -2.80
N LYS A 482 -15.56 20.68 -1.56
CA LYS A 482 -15.37 19.72 -0.46
C LYS A 482 -16.57 19.70 0.52
N ALA A 483 -17.58 20.50 0.27
CA ALA A 483 -18.77 20.55 1.10
C ALA A 483 -19.58 19.24 1.00
N ASN A 484 -19.75 18.53 2.10
CA ASN A 484 -20.51 17.28 2.13
C ASN A 484 -22.04 17.53 1.97
N SER A 485 -22.53 18.68 2.45
CA SER A 485 -23.94 19.04 2.31
C SER A 485 -24.18 19.76 0.98
N PRO A 486 -25.23 19.39 0.21
CA PRO A 486 -25.59 20.09 -1.01
C PRO A 486 -25.92 21.59 -0.80
N ARG A 487 -26.30 21.95 0.42
CA ARG A 487 -26.69 23.32 0.75
C ARG A 487 -25.50 24.24 1.02
N ASN A 488 -24.31 23.70 1.19
CA ASN A 488 -23.11 24.44 1.56
C ASN A 488 -22.07 24.43 0.45
N VAL A 489 -21.27 25.51 0.42
CA VAL A 489 -20.11 25.65 -0.47
C VAL A 489 -19.01 26.40 0.27
N GLU A 490 -17.75 26.20 -0.11
CA GLU A 490 -16.64 26.97 0.48
C GLU A 490 -16.77 28.45 0.17
N ARG A 491 -16.61 29.30 1.20
CA ARG A 491 -16.61 30.77 1.06
C ARG A 491 -15.65 31.24 -0.04
N LYS A 492 -14.49 30.60 -0.16
CA LYS A 492 -13.49 30.93 -1.19
C LYS A 492 -14.01 30.75 -2.61
N ILE A 493 -14.90 29.79 -2.86
CA ILE A 493 -15.55 29.60 -4.15
C ILE A 493 -16.53 30.75 -4.42
N LEU A 494 -17.31 31.16 -3.43
CA LEU A 494 -18.21 32.31 -3.56
C LEU A 494 -17.42 33.62 -3.77
N ASP A 495 -16.31 33.81 -3.05
CA ASP A 495 -15.43 34.94 -3.25
C ASP A 495 -14.80 34.94 -4.65
N SER A 496 -14.50 33.77 -5.22
CA SER A 496 -14.03 33.62 -6.60
C SER A 496 -15.10 34.00 -7.61
N ILE A 497 -16.34 33.58 -7.39
CA ILE A 497 -17.44 33.89 -8.31
C ILE A 497 -17.82 35.37 -8.26
N LEU A 498 -17.96 35.94 -7.05
CA LEU A 498 -18.62 37.23 -6.83
C LEU A 498 -17.65 38.40 -6.58
N ARG A 499 -16.47 38.15 -5.97
CA ARG A 499 -15.57 39.23 -5.48
C ARG A 499 -14.25 39.33 -6.23
N ARG A 500 -13.67 38.21 -6.63
CA ARG A 500 -12.41 38.19 -7.36
C ARG A 500 -12.63 38.19 -8.86
N ARG A 501 -12.84 39.37 -9.47
CA ARG A 501 -13.23 39.53 -10.88
C ARG A 501 -14.50 38.67 -11.14
N PRO A 502 -15.68 39.25 -10.96
CA PRO A 502 -16.94 38.53 -11.08
C PRO A 502 -16.98 37.65 -12.33
N LYS A 503 -17.31 36.37 -12.15
CA LYS A 503 -17.26 35.36 -13.21
C LYS A 503 -18.68 35.06 -13.66
N ARG A 504 -19.13 35.78 -14.67
CA ARG A 504 -20.42 35.55 -15.28
C ARG A 504 -20.44 34.23 -16.03
N ALA A 505 -21.38 33.35 -15.69
CA ALA A 505 -21.65 32.11 -16.39
C ALA A 505 -23.17 31.90 -16.54
N ASP A 506 -23.57 31.08 -17.49
CA ASP A 506 -24.98 30.73 -17.63
C ASP A 506 -25.38 29.66 -16.59
N ILE A 507 -24.53 28.66 -16.37
CA ILE A 507 -24.75 27.60 -15.41
C ILE A 507 -23.48 27.39 -14.56
N TYR A 508 -23.67 27.33 -13.24
CA TYR A 508 -22.63 27.08 -12.25
C TYR A 508 -22.75 25.65 -11.74
N TRP A 509 -21.68 24.87 -11.89
CA TRP A 509 -21.62 23.48 -11.45
C TRP A 509 -20.74 23.33 -10.23
N PHE A 510 -21.22 22.57 -9.24
CA PHE A 510 -20.44 22.21 -8.05
C PHE A 510 -20.25 20.69 -8.03
N LEU A 511 -19.04 20.23 -8.31
CA LEU A 511 -18.71 18.81 -8.30
C LEU A 511 -18.13 18.43 -6.94
N HIS A 512 -18.69 17.43 -6.31
CA HIS A 512 -18.22 16.87 -5.04
C HIS A 512 -17.84 15.41 -5.21
N VAL A 513 -16.71 15.00 -4.60
CA VAL A 513 -16.28 13.59 -4.58
C VAL A 513 -16.35 13.09 -3.15
N ASN A 514 -17.26 12.16 -2.92
CA ASN A 514 -17.41 11.42 -1.69
C ASN A 514 -16.68 10.07 -1.81
N TRP A 515 -15.71 9.83 -0.92
CA TRP A 515 -14.97 8.57 -0.90
C TRP A 515 -15.69 7.54 -0.05
N THR A 516 -16.12 6.45 -0.68
CA THR A 516 -16.81 5.34 -0.01
C THR A 516 -15.82 4.31 0.53
N ASP A 517 -16.28 3.52 1.50
CA ASP A 517 -15.50 2.41 2.05
C ASP A 517 -15.47 1.19 1.11
N ASP A 518 -16.37 1.15 0.12
CA ASP A 518 -16.37 0.15 -0.95
C ASP A 518 -15.28 0.50 -1.98
N PRO A 519 -14.41 -0.44 -2.37
CA PRO A 519 -13.29 -0.16 -3.26
C PRO A 519 -13.68 0.26 -4.68
N PHE A 520 -14.82 -0.18 -5.20
CA PHE A 520 -15.18 -0.04 -6.62
C PHE A 520 -16.48 0.71 -6.89
N THR A 521 -17.06 1.37 -5.89
CA THR A 521 -18.27 2.19 -6.08
C THR A 521 -18.00 3.27 -7.14
N MET A 522 -18.95 3.44 -8.07
CA MET A 522 -18.89 4.45 -9.11
C MET A 522 -20.32 4.92 -9.40
N ASN A 523 -20.86 5.70 -8.47
CA ASN A 523 -22.22 6.24 -8.54
C ASN A 523 -22.16 7.76 -8.59
N TYR A 524 -23.21 8.39 -9.08
CA TYR A 524 -23.36 9.83 -9.00
C TYR A 524 -24.82 10.22 -8.71
N ARG A 525 -24.99 11.43 -8.21
CA ARG A 525 -26.27 12.05 -7.97
C ARG A 525 -26.22 13.48 -8.46
N VAL A 526 -27.20 13.86 -9.27
CA VAL A 526 -27.40 15.25 -9.69
C VAL A 526 -28.46 15.89 -8.79
N THR A 527 -28.21 17.11 -8.34
CA THR A 527 -29.14 17.92 -7.57
C THR A 527 -29.18 19.31 -8.21
N GLU A 528 -30.32 19.65 -8.81
CA GLU A 528 -30.56 20.99 -9.29
C GLU A 528 -30.93 21.87 -8.08
N LEU A 529 -30.10 22.87 -7.78
CA LEU A 529 -30.25 23.74 -6.63
C LEU A 529 -31.01 25.04 -6.99
N ALA A 530 -30.79 25.53 -8.20
CA ALA A 530 -31.55 26.61 -8.79
C ALA A 530 -31.77 26.32 -10.27
N HIS A 531 -33.03 26.42 -10.73
CA HIS A 531 -33.47 26.01 -12.07
C HIS A 531 -32.59 26.64 -13.17
N ASP A 532 -31.99 25.79 -13.99
CA ASP A 532 -31.10 26.18 -15.11
C ASP A 532 -29.94 27.11 -14.73
N LYS A 533 -29.56 27.19 -13.45
CA LYS A 533 -28.49 28.11 -12.97
C LYS A 533 -27.44 27.46 -12.11
N VAL A 534 -27.86 26.65 -11.15
CA VAL A 534 -26.94 26.07 -10.18
C VAL A 534 -27.19 24.58 -10.06
N ILE A 535 -26.23 23.79 -10.48
CA ILE A 535 -26.33 22.32 -10.46
C ILE A 535 -25.18 21.75 -9.65
N ARG A 536 -25.50 20.81 -8.79
CA ARG A 536 -24.52 20.05 -8.03
C ARG A 536 -24.49 18.60 -8.48
N VAL A 537 -23.29 18.06 -8.61
CA VAL A 537 -23.07 16.64 -8.88
C VAL A 537 -22.21 16.04 -7.77
N ASP A 538 -22.78 15.11 -7.02
CA ASP A 538 -22.08 14.35 -6.00
C ASP A 538 -21.68 12.99 -6.59
N PHE A 539 -20.37 12.72 -6.65
CA PHE A 539 -19.82 11.44 -7.08
C PHE A 539 -19.45 10.60 -5.85
N ASP A 540 -20.02 9.41 -5.72
CA ASP A 540 -19.62 8.41 -4.75
C ASP A 540 -18.61 7.47 -5.40
N LEU A 541 -17.33 7.63 -5.05
CA LEU A 541 -16.23 6.87 -5.64
C LEU A 541 -15.57 5.95 -4.59
N GLY A 542 -15.33 4.72 -4.98
CA GLY A 542 -14.59 3.76 -4.19
C GLY A 542 -13.12 4.13 -4.07
N PHE A 543 -12.47 3.72 -2.97
CA PHE A 543 -11.08 4.12 -2.70
C PHE A 543 -10.05 3.57 -3.70
N ARG A 544 -10.41 2.63 -4.59
CA ARG A 544 -9.59 2.15 -5.71
C ARG A 544 -9.88 2.84 -7.04
N ILE A 545 -10.85 3.75 -7.08
CA ILE A 545 -11.21 4.46 -8.31
C ILE A 545 -10.41 5.75 -8.43
N GLN A 546 -9.84 6.00 -9.61
CA GLN A 546 -9.22 7.30 -9.90
C GLN A 546 -10.27 8.35 -10.24
N PRO A 547 -10.23 9.55 -9.61
CA PRO A 547 -11.20 10.60 -9.84
C PRO A 547 -10.88 11.39 -11.12
N ARG A 548 -11.03 10.79 -12.28
CA ARG A 548 -10.87 11.49 -13.58
C ARG A 548 -12.11 12.33 -13.84
N MET A 549 -12.17 13.51 -13.21
CA MET A 549 -13.36 14.37 -13.22
C MET A 549 -13.78 14.81 -14.62
N ASN A 550 -12.82 15.03 -15.53
CA ASN A 550 -13.14 15.34 -16.92
C ASN A 550 -14.02 14.24 -17.56
N MET A 551 -13.64 12.98 -17.42
CA MET A 551 -14.38 11.86 -18.02
C MET A 551 -15.72 11.62 -17.31
N LEU A 552 -15.69 11.66 -15.97
CA LEU A 552 -16.89 11.42 -15.15
C LEU A 552 -17.94 12.51 -15.41
N PHE A 553 -17.54 13.77 -15.40
CA PHE A 553 -18.45 14.89 -15.63
C PHE A 553 -19.00 14.90 -17.06
N LYS A 554 -18.17 14.65 -18.08
CA LYS A 554 -18.62 14.51 -19.47
C LYS A 554 -19.70 13.43 -19.60
N ARG A 555 -19.55 12.28 -18.93
CA ARG A 555 -20.54 11.21 -18.95
C ARG A 555 -21.85 11.64 -18.33
N VAL A 556 -21.80 12.35 -17.18
CA VAL A 556 -23.01 12.88 -16.53
C VAL A 556 -23.73 13.89 -17.43
N VAL A 557 -22.98 14.84 -18.01
CA VAL A 557 -23.56 15.84 -18.92
C VAL A 557 -24.19 15.16 -20.14
N GLN A 558 -23.51 14.17 -20.73
CA GLN A 558 -24.03 13.43 -21.88
C GLN A 558 -25.37 12.74 -21.54
N GLU A 559 -25.45 12.08 -20.39
CA GLU A 559 -26.68 11.42 -19.93
C GLU A 559 -27.82 12.42 -19.66
N MET A 560 -27.50 13.59 -19.06
CA MET A 560 -28.48 14.66 -18.85
C MET A 560 -29.02 15.26 -20.18
N VAL A 561 -28.15 15.36 -21.21
CA VAL A 561 -28.56 15.80 -22.55
C VAL A 561 -29.44 14.75 -23.22
N GLU A 562 -29.09 13.47 -23.15
CA GLU A 562 -29.89 12.36 -23.67
C GLU A 562 -31.28 12.31 -23.02
N ASN A 563 -31.35 12.57 -21.71
CA ASN A 563 -32.60 12.65 -20.95
C ASN A 563 -33.37 13.97 -21.13
N LYS A 564 -32.85 14.93 -21.90
CA LYS A 564 -33.40 16.28 -22.07
C LYS A 564 -33.54 17.09 -20.78
N GLU A 565 -32.68 16.82 -19.81
CA GLU A 565 -32.64 17.55 -18.52
C GLU A 565 -31.89 18.88 -18.65
N ILE A 566 -30.97 18.99 -19.63
CA ILE A 566 -30.16 20.19 -19.87
C ILE A 566 -29.93 20.39 -21.37
N ASP A 567 -29.95 21.67 -21.80
CA ASP A 567 -29.50 22.08 -23.13
C ASP A 567 -28.00 22.45 -23.08
N PHE A 568 -27.18 21.65 -23.75
CA PHE A 568 -25.75 21.81 -23.81
C PHE A 568 -25.25 22.40 -25.15
N SER A 569 -26.14 23.05 -25.89
CA SER A 569 -25.77 23.79 -27.09
C SER A 569 -25.08 25.10 -26.75
N SER A 570 -24.22 25.57 -27.67
CA SER A 570 -23.55 26.86 -27.49
C SER A 570 -24.56 27.99 -27.37
N LYS A 571 -24.43 28.83 -26.33
CA LYS A 571 -25.28 30.00 -26.10
C LYS A 571 -24.68 31.30 -26.65
N TYR A 572 -23.58 31.23 -27.44
CA TYR A 572 -23.07 32.33 -28.21
C TYR A 572 -23.88 32.48 -29.51
N GLU A 573 -24.46 33.66 -29.78
CA GLU A 573 -25.32 33.88 -30.93
C GLU A 573 -24.67 33.51 -32.28
N SER A 574 -23.38 33.77 -32.43
CA SER A 574 -22.60 33.40 -33.61
C SER A 574 -22.45 31.90 -33.83
N LEU A 575 -22.37 31.10 -32.74
CA LEU A 575 -22.13 29.65 -32.77
C LEU A 575 -23.41 28.83 -32.67
N LYS A 576 -24.48 29.40 -32.15
CA LYS A 576 -25.76 28.70 -31.93
C LYS A 576 -26.33 28.09 -33.23
N LYS A 577 -26.03 28.71 -34.38
CA LYS A 577 -26.50 28.26 -35.70
C LYS A 577 -25.71 27.05 -36.24
N HIS A 578 -24.60 26.67 -35.60
CA HIS A 578 -23.64 25.67 -36.10
C HIS A 578 -23.58 24.41 -35.26
N ASP A 579 -24.50 24.23 -34.32
CA ASP A 579 -24.64 23.04 -33.45
C ASP A 579 -23.35 22.69 -32.67
N PHE A 580 -22.58 23.70 -32.28
CA PHE A 580 -21.44 23.51 -31.41
C PHE A 580 -21.87 23.29 -29.96
N ALA A 581 -21.17 22.39 -29.27
CA ALA A 581 -21.32 22.21 -27.83
C ALA A 581 -20.93 23.47 -27.05
N ALA A 582 -21.56 23.68 -25.91
CA ALA A 582 -21.23 24.79 -25.02
C ALA A 582 -19.82 24.64 -24.44
N ASP A 583 -19.18 25.79 -24.17
CA ASP A 583 -17.87 25.82 -23.51
C ASP A 583 -17.99 25.48 -22.02
N ILE A 584 -17.05 24.67 -21.56
CA ILE A 584 -16.87 24.29 -20.15
C ILE A 584 -15.55 24.85 -19.65
N ARG A 585 -15.58 25.57 -18.54
CA ARG A 585 -14.39 26.03 -17.85
C ARG A 585 -14.35 25.56 -16.40
N TYR A 586 -13.24 24.95 -16.01
CA TYR A 586 -13.03 24.50 -14.65
C TYR A 586 -12.27 25.55 -13.85
N VAL A 587 -12.62 25.74 -12.58
CA VAL A 587 -11.87 26.57 -11.64
C VAL A 587 -11.45 25.73 -10.45
N LEU A 588 -10.16 25.61 -10.25
CA LEU A 588 -9.56 24.88 -9.14
C LEU A 588 -9.02 25.84 -8.08
N MET A 589 -9.39 25.60 -6.82
CA MET A 589 -8.89 26.38 -5.69
C MET A 589 -7.65 25.68 -5.09
N GLU A 590 -6.46 26.22 -5.36
CA GLU A 590 -5.22 25.73 -4.77
C GLU A 590 -4.84 26.57 -3.55
N ARG A 591 -4.50 25.91 -2.44
CA ARG A 591 -4.21 26.58 -1.17
C ARG A 591 -2.74 26.64 -0.91
N PHE A 592 -2.29 27.78 -0.39
CA PHE A 592 -0.96 27.97 0.17
C PHE A 592 -1.05 28.43 1.63
N LEU A 593 -0.02 28.14 2.42
CA LEU A 593 0.05 28.60 3.81
C LEU A 593 0.31 30.11 3.83
N SER A 594 -0.54 30.85 4.54
CA SER A 594 -0.33 32.29 4.73
C SER A 594 0.69 32.51 5.84
N VAL A 595 1.58 33.48 5.66
CA VAL A 595 2.57 33.90 6.67
C VAL A 595 1.91 34.55 7.90
N GLU A 596 0.65 34.98 7.76
CA GLU A 596 -0.10 35.64 8.84
C GLU A 596 -0.72 34.65 9.87
N ASN A 597 -0.52 33.34 9.69
CA ASN A 597 -1.06 32.35 10.58
C ASN A 597 -0.29 32.32 11.91
N GLU A 598 -1.00 32.37 13.04
CA GLU A 598 -0.44 32.10 14.36
C GLU A 598 -0.65 30.62 14.72
N LEU A 599 0.37 29.81 14.43
CA LEU A 599 0.35 28.37 14.68
C LEU A 599 1.21 28.01 15.89
N SER A 600 0.90 26.87 16.52
CA SER A 600 1.87 26.25 17.43
C SER A 600 3.11 25.83 16.65
N VAL A 601 4.29 25.85 17.26
CA VAL A 601 5.55 25.46 16.61
C VAL A 601 5.44 24.06 15.97
N GLN A 602 4.69 23.15 16.58
CA GLN A 602 4.48 21.80 16.07
C GLN A 602 3.61 21.77 14.80
N ASP A 603 2.51 22.54 14.77
CA ASP A 603 1.63 22.60 13.62
C ASP A 603 2.26 23.39 12.46
N ASP A 604 3.07 24.39 12.77
CA ASP A 604 3.82 25.18 11.80
C ASP A 604 4.84 24.29 11.07
N LEU A 605 5.72 23.62 11.81
CA LEU A 605 6.69 22.68 11.24
C LEU A 605 6.00 21.56 10.43
N LEU A 606 4.87 21.03 10.93
CA LEU A 606 4.11 19.99 10.25
C LEU A 606 3.53 20.48 8.92
N LEU A 607 2.96 21.69 8.90
CA LEU A 607 2.37 22.27 7.69
C LEU A 607 3.45 22.72 6.71
N ASP A 608 4.55 23.29 7.16
CA ASP A 608 5.68 23.64 6.31
C ASP A 608 6.25 22.42 5.61
N THR A 609 6.48 21.33 6.35
CA THR A 609 6.92 20.07 5.80
C THR A 609 5.90 19.50 4.78
N TYR A 610 4.61 19.57 5.10
CA TYR A 610 3.55 19.15 4.19
C TYR A 610 3.55 19.97 2.89
N PHE A 611 3.63 21.31 2.96
CA PHE A 611 3.64 22.15 1.77
C PHE A 611 4.94 21.99 0.97
N PHE A 612 6.07 21.74 1.63
CA PHE A 612 7.31 21.36 0.97
C PHE A 612 7.16 20.07 0.17
N VAL A 613 6.65 19.00 0.80
CA VAL A 613 6.40 17.71 0.12
C VAL A 613 5.37 17.85 -0.99
N LYS A 614 4.34 18.70 -0.77
CA LYS A 614 3.29 18.96 -1.78
C LYS A 614 3.85 19.53 -3.09
N ARG A 615 4.99 20.21 -3.09
CA ARG A 615 5.64 20.71 -4.31
C ARG A 615 6.11 19.58 -5.25
N PHE A 616 6.41 18.42 -4.70
CA PHE A 616 6.82 17.22 -5.45
C PHE A 616 5.63 16.31 -5.79
N ALA A 617 4.46 16.60 -5.23
CA ALA A 617 3.23 15.86 -5.53
C ALA A 617 2.62 16.35 -6.86
N LEU A 618 1.72 15.53 -7.43
CA LEU A 618 0.91 15.95 -8.56
C LEU A 618 0.05 17.17 -8.20
N SER A 619 -0.04 18.12 -9.13
CA SER A 619 -1.00 19.22 -9.00
C SER A 619 -2.44 18.68 -8.92
N ASP A 620 -3.31 19.40 -8.23
CA ASP A 620 -4.72 19.00 -8.15
C ASP A 620 -5.34 18.95 -9.57
N GLN A 621 -4.92 19.79 -10.51
CA GLN A 621 -5.34 19.78 -11.90
C GLN A 621 -5.07 18.41 -12.57
N THR A 622 -3.82 17.94 -12.52
CA THR A 622 -3.44 16.64 -13.10
C THR A 622 -4.07 15.47 -12.32
N ALA A 623 -4.18 15.58 -11.01
CA ALA A 623 -4.74 14.52 -10.16
C ALA A 623 -6.23 14.26 -10.43
N PHE A 624 -6.98 15.29 -10.83
CA PHE A 624 -8.38 15.17 -11.25
C PHE A 624 -8.57 14.97 -12.76
N GLY A 625 -7.47 14.83 -13.52
CA GLY A 625 -7.51 14.63 -14.98
C GLY A 625 -8.03 15.84 -15.74
N LEU A 626 -7.75 17.06 -15.25
CA LEU A 626 -8.17 18.34 -15.82
C LEU A 626 -7.03 19.07 -16.56
N ASP A 627 -5.91 18.40 -16.77
CA ASP A 627 -4.73 18.93 -17.47
C ASP A 627 -4.96 19.19 -18.96
N GLN A 628 -5.94 18.53 -19.57
CA GLN A 628 -6.33 18.68 -20.98
C GLN A 628 -7.63 19.49 -21.17
N THR A 629 -8.08 20.19 -20.12
CA THR A 629 -9.32 20.97 -20.15
C THR A 629 -9.03 22.45 -19.95
N ASP A 630 -9.98 23.33 -20.34
CA ASP A 630 -9.89 24.75 -20.01
C ASP A 630 -10.05 24.92 -18.49
N THR A 631 -8.92 24.95 -17.78
CA THR A 631 -8.88 24.98 -16.32
C THR A 631 -8.08 26.18 -15.83
N VAL A 632 -8.70 26.99 -14.98
CA VAL A 632 -8.06 28.11 -14.28
C VAL A 632 -7.74 27.68 -12.86
N VAL A 633 -6.48 27.84 -12.43
CA VAL A 633 -6.06 27.57 -11.04
C VAL A 633 -5.99 28.89 -10.28
N GLU A 634 -6.77 29.03 -9.23
CA GLU A 634 -6.76 30.17 -8.32
C GLU A 634 -6.07 29.83 -7.01
N TYR A 635 -5.02 30.59 -6.69
CA TYR A 635 -4.31 30.45 -5.42
C TYR A 635 -5.01 31.24 -4.32
N VAL A 636 -5.35 30.54 -3.23
CA VAL A 636 -6.03 31.14 -2.08
C VAL A 636 -5.26 30.87 -0.78
N PRO A 637 -5.08 31.89 0.08
CA PRO A 637 -4.40 31.70 1.35
C PRO A 637 -5.23 30.82 2.27
N LEU A 638 -4.55 29.85 2.92
CA LEU A 638 -5.11 29.11 4.03
C LEU A 638 -4.91 29.93 5.30
N MET A 639 -6.00 30.45 5.84
CA MET A 639 -6.00 31.19 7.11
C MET A 639 -6.37 30.21 8.23
N ILE A 640 -5.52 30.10 9.23
CA ILE A 640 -5.66 29.23 10.39
C ILE A 640 -5.66 30.13 11.63
N GLY A 641 -6.76 30.14 12.38
CA GLY A 641 -6.94 31.03 13.55
C GLY A 641 -7.65 32.36 13.23
N GLU A 642 -7.84 33.18 14.24
CA GLU A 642 -8.42 34.52 14.10
C GLU A 642 -7.37 35.50 13.59
N GLN A 643 -7.73 36.31 12.61
CA GLN A 643 -6.85 37.40 12.14
C GLN A 643 -6.64 38.41 13.28
N LYS A 644 -5.38 38.71 13.59
CA LYS A 644 -5.05 39.85 14.46
C LYS A 644 -5.67 41.13 13.92
N LYS A 645 -6.56 41.73 14.67
CA LYS A 645 -7.00 43.08 14.39
C LYS A 645 -5.80 44.02 14.64
N LEU A 646 -5.20 44.49 13.57
CA LEU A 646 -4.12 45.46 13.66
C LEU A 646 -4.67 46.72 14.37
N PRO A 647 -4.00 47.21 15.42
CA PRO A 647 -4.44 48.39 16.16
C PRO A 647 -4.10 49.69 15.39
N LEU A 648 -4.44 49.71 14.09
CA LEU A 648 -4.18 50.87 13.26
C LEU A 648 -5.17 51.97 13.61
N LYS A 649 -4.67 53.12 14.08
CA LYS A 649 -5.49 54.29 14.35
C LYS A 649 -5.21 55.36 13.29
N ARG A 650 -6.26 55.91 12.71
CA ARG A 650 -6.15 57.03 11.79
C ARG A 650 -5.78 58.29 12.61
N THR A 651 -4.69 58.92 12.25
CA THR A 651 -4.15 60.11 12.93
C THR A 651 -4.54 61.43 12.30
N GLY A 652 -5.31 61.48 11.22
CA GLY A 652 -5.76 62.66 10.53
C GLY A 652 -7.26 62.70 10.23
N PRO A 653 -7.84 63.89 9.92
CA PRO A 653 -9.24 64.00 9.56
C PRO A 653 -9.56 63.22 8.25
N ALA A 654 -10.79 62.73 8.15
CA ALA A 654 -11.26 62.12 6.90
C ALA A 654 -11.24 63.19 5.78
N SER A 655 -10.48 62.98 4.71
CA SER A 655 -10.65 63.82 3.51
C SER A 655 -12.10 63.68 3.04
N LYS A 656 -12.88 64.79 3.08
CA LYS A 656 -14.19 64.81 2.41
C LYS A 656 -13.90 64.67 0.89
N PRO A 657 -14.68 63.86 0.13
CA PRO A 657 -14.59 63.91 -1.29
C PRO A 657 -14.88 65.35 -1.73
N SER A 658 -14.00 65.94 -2.53
CA SER A 658 -14.29 67.21 -3.19
C SER A 658 -15.57 67.05 -4.00
N ALA A 659 -16.58 67.88 -3.74
CA ALA A 659 -17.78 67.92 -4.56
C ALA A 659 -17.38 68.17 -6.03
N PRO A 660 -18.00 67.50 -7.02
CA PRO A 660 -17.73 67.83 -8.40
C PRO A 660 -18.05 69.30 -8.62
N GLU A 661 -17.06 70.04 -9.10
CA GLU A 661 -17.29 71.41 -9.63
C GLU A 661 -18.35 71.31 -10.74
N GLN A 662 -19.39 72.09 -10.64
CA GLN A 662 -20.49 72.22 -11.60
C GLN A 662 -20.02 72.75 -12.92
#